data_249d9704cc770813cbb42a8b11c6c646
#
_entry.id   249d9704cc770813cbb42a8b11c6c646
#
_cell.length_a   1.000
_cell.length_b   1.000
_cell.length_c   1.000
_cell.angle_alpha   90.00
_cell.angle_beta   90.00
_cell.angle_gamma   90.00
#
_symmetry.space_group_name_H-M   'P 1'
#
loop_
_entity.id
_entity.type
_entity.pdbx_description
1 polymer ?
#
loop_
_entity_poly.entity_id
_entity_poly.type
_entity_poly.pdbx_seq_one_letter_code
_entity_poly.pdbx_strand_id
1 'polypeptide(L)'
;MAKLPEKGQTLWGFTVTERNSISMLGAETAELFHPFSGARLLYIHNDDRELGFNLIYRTPQLDNLDSNHILEHLMLCSCPSYPSRDVFFDMDSKSYSTFMNGITDNTCTCYPVCSLSMEQLIKLMDVFLCCMEEPEALKDHRFFMREGLRFELEDTDGELSMLGTVLSEDWGHLTDLEENADSAAAQALYEGQIAANLLGRAHFHYKEITFEKIRQTYEQLYDYSNCLMILYGDADLEAVLRFLDEKHLSRFKSRNLNLRPLFEGPVSSGFRKTEVKSPAYEGSPAEHSSVIDYTIDLSGLSQEDVICMGFCAGMMDQDTSPVQRAARSLGLNNIIDVYLDTALARPVLKFRLQNGDKEQQELFFQAVNQGLADMAENGIADELYHAVIKENRLADLLMRETPHLGFHLSEDIGRFWSLTGRTDYYSLYERTFTHFSADQEQSILRRLAKQVLNPPSAVLSAAIPVPGLAEALEQERDRWLREKKASMSPKELQALIRETEDFKKWSAQDKSCLDFLIQPEQLPEPEEDPPFFSGLRHGIFCCGSPSPLAGIGSYQLFFDLSELSGEDWNYLTLYQMLLTELDTRRFCVEQQKIMEQEYLYDCTFDELYPDADAGENSRPMMSVVWSGLTEDFEISLDFLLELMRNGNYEYRETISQVIEKYLPDYDLSKSENGPSLAYSLAERYIRQDSRFRFQLNSPEIYHFLKNILTILIREQSHPDDEAARTDANQISSSLYTLAQKLVSRRKLIFLAAAENASLEHILDRASTLLSQLPERNENGFMFSNHLSLPSWDQAPSLRTAACIDSSLEELRMLGDFKKVPEFKGRFLPWLLAAGDKYVKPAVRYQGRAYDSGIDFLLPAGYFTLWSTEDPDIESTLSVFNRTGQALAELKLTPEDLQGYILSAYAQALPPIGILNSRMRAMRRYIMGISTVYINEMIRNIRNSTVNDQKEASDLICRLLKSGPVSVVGNEKIILEYKNRFDEILKIKEKNGTV
;
A
#
# COMPACT_ATOMS: atom_id res chain seq x y z
N MET A 1 28.67 -16.76 -2.67
CA MET A 1 27.56 -17.02 -3.61
C MET A 1 27.77 -18.39 -4.25
N ALA A 2 26.75 -19.24 -4.24
CA ALA A 2 26.79 -20.51 -4.99
C ALA A 2 26.86 -20.16 -6.48
N LYS A 3 27.72 -20.87 -7.24
CA LYS A 3 27.86 -20.60 -8.66
C LYS A 3 26.64 -21.14 -9.40
N LEU A 4 25.89 -20.29 -10.08
CA LEU A 4 24.76 -20.69 -10.91
C LEU A 4 25.22 -21.66 -12.03
N PRO A 5 24.36 -22.60 -12.44
CA PRO A 5 24.67 -23.54 -13.52
C PRO A 5 24.90 -22.82 -14.85
N GLU A 6 25.78 -23.36 -15.69
CA GLU A 6 26.15 -22.75 -16.97
C GLU A 6 25.07 -23.00 -18.03
N LYS A 7 24.97 -22.10 -19.02
CA LYS A 7 24.05 -22.25 -20.17
C LYS A 7 24.28 -23.58 -20.87
N GLY A 8 23.22 -24.34 -21.15
CA GLY A 8 23.22 -25.68 -21.71
C GLY A 8 23.40 -26.81 -20.68
N GLN A 9 23.69 -26.52 -19.43
CA GLN A 9 23.77 -27.54 -18.37
C GLN A 9 22.37 -28.07 -18.04
N THR A 10 22.27 -29.35 -17.78
CA THR A 10 21.02 -30.03 -17.37
C THR A 10 21.10 -30.44 -15.90
N LEU A 11 20.10 -30.11 -15.13
CA LEU A 11 19.93 -30.44 -13.69
C LEU A 11 18.49 -30.83 -13.44
N TRP A 12 18.26 -32.01 -12.84
CA TRP A 12 16.91 -32.46 -12.42
C TRP A 12 15.83 -32.20 -13.49
N GLY A 13 16.04 -32.68 -14.71
CA GLY A 13 15.09 -32.52 -15.82
C GLY A 13 15.09 -31.13 -16.50
N PHE A 14 15.65 -30.13 -15.88
CA PHE A 14 15.74 -28.78 -16.45
C PHE A 14 17.04 -28.55 -17.23
N THR A 15 16.95 -27.78 -18.29
CA THR A 15 18.09 -27.28 -19.07
C THR A 15 18.18 -25.76 -18.96
N VAL A 16 19.35 -25.23 -18.62
CA VAL A 16 19.61 -23.78 -18.57
C VAL A 16 19.59 -23.21 -19.98
N THR A 17 18.65 -22.35 -20.27
CA THR A 17 18.48 -21.73 -21.61
C THR A 17 19.20 -20.41 -21.74
N GLU A 18 19.14 -19.58 -20.70
CA GLU A 18 19.77 -18.23 -20.70
C GLU A 18 20.36 -17.92 -19.32
N ARG A 19 21.38 -17.03 -19.35
CA ARG A 19 21.95 -16.40 -18.15
C ARG A 19 22.15 -14.92 -18.38
N ASN A 20 21.79 -14.12 -17.40
CA ASN A 20 21.97 -12.67 -17.40
C ASN A 20 22.41 -12.19 -16.01
N SER A 21 22.73 -10.92 -15.90
CA SER A 21 22.94 -10.22 -14.63
C SER A 21 22.07 -8.97 -14.60
N ILE A 22 21.68 -8.57 -13.39
CA ILE A 22 20.93 -7.34 -13.12
C ILE A 22 21.75 -6.59 -12.08
N SER A 23 22.52 -5.60 -12.55
CA SER A 23 23.54 -4.94 -11.73
C SER A 23 22.91 -4.13 -10.59
N MET A 24 21.80 -3.45 -10.84
CA MET A 24 21.04 -2.66 -9.86
C MET A 24 20.58 -3.52 -8.66
N LEU A 25 20.31 -4.81 -8.87
CA LEU A 25 19.91 -5.76 -7.83
C LEU A 25 21.09 -6.52 -7.23
N GLY A 26 22.29 -6.40 -7.79
CA GLY A 26 23.41 -7.28 -7.45
C GLY A 26 23.09 -8.76 -7.72
N ALA A 27 22.22 -9.03 -8.70
CA ALA A 27 21.68 -10.36 -8.97
C ALA A 27 22.24 -10.99 -10.24
N GLU A 28 22.38 -12.32 -10.21
CA GLU A 28 22.57 -13.15 -11.40
C GLU A 28 21.28 -13.92 -11.69
N THR A 29 20.91 -14.07 -12.96
CA THR A 29 19.71 -14.83 -13.35
C THR A 29 20.05 -16.05 -14.17
N ALA A 30 19.24 -17.11 -14.00
CA ALA A 30 19.26 -18.30 -14.84
C ALA A 30 17.83 -18.64 -15.27
N GLU A 31 17.58 -18.67 -16.57
CA GLU A 31 16.34 -19.24 -17.11
C GLU A 31 16.53 -20.72 -17.40
N LEU A 32 15.62 -21.54 -16.89
CA LEU A 32 15.63 -22.99 -17.02
C LEU A 32 14.33 -23.47 -17.66
N PHE A 33 14.44 -24.45 -18.53
CA PHE A 33 13.31 -25.06 -19.23
C PHE A 33 13.21 -26.54 -18.93
N HIS A 34 12.03 -27.02 -18.59
CA HIS A 34 11.73 -28.44 -18.35
C HIS A 34 11.02 -29.04 -19.56
N PRO A 35 11.71 -29.79 -20.43
CA PRO A 35 11.17 -30.18 -21.75
C PRO A 35 9.94 -31.07 -21.68
N PHE A 36 9.77 -31.88 -20.63
CA PHE A 36 8.63 -32.80 -20.52
C PHE A 36 7.32 -32.10 -20.24
N SER A 37 7.32 -31.18 -19.24
CA SER A 37 6.13 -30.42 -18.84
C SER A 37 5.95 -29.13 -19.63
N GLY A 38 7.01 -28.62 -20.27
CA GLY A 38 7.02 -27.32 -20.93
C GLY A 38 7.17 -26.13 -19.98
N ALA A 39 7.33 -26.37 -18.67
CA ALA A 39 7.49 -25.33 -17.67
C ALA A 39 8.79 -24.54 -17.85
N ARG A 40 8.73 -23.25 -17.54
CA ARG A 40 9.90 -22.36 -17.45
C ARG A 40 10.09 -21.94 -16.01
N LEU A 41 11.34 -21.90 -15.54
CA LEU A 41 11.75 -21.34 -14.26
C LEU A 41 12.77 -20.24 -14.52
N LEU A 42 12.53 -19.04 -14.01
CA LEU A 42 13.51 -17.98 -13.88
C LEU A 42 13.99 -17.93 -12.44
N TYR A 43 15.28 -18.13 -12.22
CA TYR A 43 15.90 -17.93 -10.91
C TYR A 43 16.65 -16.59 -10.89
N ILE A 44 16.25 -15.70 -9.96
CA ILE A 44 16.90 -14.42 -9.69
C ILE A 44 17.66 -14.58 -8.38
N HIS A 45 18.96 -14.81 -8.47
CA HIS A 45 19.83 -15.07 -7.34
C HIS A 45 20.57 -13.82 -6.88
N ASN A 46 20.40 -13.47 -5.62
CA ASN A 46 21.18 -12.44 -4.92
C ASN A 46 21.41 -12.86 -3.46
N ASP A 47 21.87 -11.94 -2.60
CA ASP A 47 22.12 -12.16 -1.18
C ASP A 47 20.91 -11.84 -0.28
N ASP A 48 19.73 -11.67 -0.85
CA ASP A 48 18.50 -11.47 -0.07
C ASP A 48 18.14 -12.76 0.66
N ARG A 49 17.80 -12.60 1.94
CA ARG A 49 17.39 -13.71 2.81
C ARG A 49 15.91 -14.03 2.69
N GLU A 50 15.10 -13.08 2.24
CA GLU A 50 13.73 -13.37 1.89
C GLU A 50 13.69 -14.13 0.57
N LEU A 51 13.11 -15.31 0.63
CA LEU A 51 12.96 -16.19 -0.52
C LEU A 51 11.58 -15.99 -1.10
N GLY A 52 11.50 -15.79 -2.42
CA GLY A 52 10.24 -15.64 -3.15
C GLY A 52 10.03 -16.76 -4.15
N PHE A 53 8.79 -17.23 -4.28
CA PHE A 53 8.37 -18.10 -5.37
C PHE A 53 7.04 -17.57 -5.93
N ASN A 54 6.90 -17.53 -7.26
CA ASN A 54 5.68 -17.11 -7.93
C ASN A 54 5.34 -18.06 -9.08
N LEU A 55 4.09 -18.51 -9.12
CA LEU A 55 3.51 -19.22 -10.26
C LEU A 55 2.72 -18.24 -11.10
N ILE A 56 3.12 -18.01 -12.34
CA ILE A 56 2.51 -17.03 -13.23
C ILE A 56 1.94 -17.76 -14.44
N TYR A 57 0.62 -17.67 -14.61
CA TYR A 57 -0.06 -18.17 -15.80
C TYR A 57 -0.42 -17.02 -16.71
N ARG A 58 -0.27 -17.22 -18.03
CA ARG A 58 -0.75 -16.27 -19.02
C ARG A 58 -2.27 -16.45 -19.18
N THR A 59 -3.02 -15.48 -18.68
CA THR A 59 -4.48 -15.54 -18.57
C THR A 59 -5.14 -14.29 -19.17
N PRO A 60 -5.13 -14.12 -20.51
CA PRO A 60 -5.83 -13.01 -21.14
C PRO A 60 -7.32 -13.06 -20.82
N GLN A 61 -7.98 -11.92 -20.73
CA GLN A 61 -9.42 -11.85 -20.50
C GLN A 61 -10.18 -12.33 -21.75
N LEU A 62 -10.59 -13.61 -21.76
CA LEU A 62 -11.31 -14.21 -22.90
C LEU A 62 -12.71 -13.63 -23.09
N ASP A 63 -13.28 -13.07 -22.03
CA ASP A 63 -14.58 -12.42 -21.96
C ASP A 63 -14.59 -11.40 -20.79
N ASN A 64 -15.72 -10.74 -20.55
CA ASN A 64 -15.92 -9.80 -19.45
C ASN A 64 -16.68 -10.44 -18.26
N LEU A 65 -16.47 -11.74 -18.01
CA LEU A 65 -17.14 -12.48 -16.92
C LEU A 65 -16.24 -12.65 -15.69
N ASP A 66 -15.07 -12.07 -15.71
CA ASP A 66 -14.01 -12.23 -14.70
C ASP A 66 -13.69 -13.69 -14.37
N SER A 67 -13.75 -14.52 -15.43
CA SER A 67 -13.50 -15.96 -15.30
C SER A 67 -12.11 -16.27 -14.74
N ASN A 68 -11.09 -15.44 -15.05
CA ASN A 68 -9.74 -15.59 -14.52
C ASN A 68 -9.67 -15.18 -13.03
N HIS A 69 -10.38 -14.13 -12.60
CA HIS A 69 -10.45 -13.70 -11.21
C HIS A 69 -11.20 -14.73 -10.35
N ILE A 70 -12.34 -15.22 -10.84
CA ILE A 70 -13.04 -16.32 -10.16
C ILE A 70 -12.15 -17.57 -10.06
N LEU A 71 -11.35 -17.89 -11.08
CA LEU A 71 -10.40 -19.00 -11.03
C LEU A 71 -9.29 -18.75 -10.01
N GLU A 72 -8.76 -17.56 -9.93
CA GLU A 72 -7.73 -17.20 -8.93
C GLU A 72 -8.22 -17.57 -7.53
N HIS A 73 -9.42 -17.10 -7.13
CA HIS A 73 -10.04 -17.45 -5.84
C HIS A 73 -10.26 -18.95 -5.66
N LEU A 74 -10.60 -19.69 -6.74
CA LEU A 74 -10.88 -21.12 -6.68
C LEU A 74 -9.60 -21.98 -6.57
N MET A 75 -8.49 -21.55 -7.18
CA MET A 75 -7.30 -22.39 -7.31
C MET A 75 -6.67 -22.75 -5.99
N LEU A 76 -6.67 -21.84 -5.01
CA LEU A 76 -6.06 -22.06 -3.70
C LEU A 76 -7.09 -22.43 -2.60
N CYS A 77 -8.29 -22.89 -2.96
CA CYS A 77 -9.26 -23.35 -1.97
C CYS A 77 -8.92 -24.71 -1.38
N SER A 78 -8.67 -25.72 -2.24
CA SER A 78 -8.49 -27.11 -1.82
C SER A 78 -7.95 -28.00 -2.92
N CYS A 79 -7.19 -29.03 -2.54
CA CYS A 79 -6.83 -30.12 -3.42
C CYS A 79 -6.82 -31.47 -2.66
N PRO A 80 -6.75 -32.62 -3.33
CA PRO A 80 -6.78 -33.94 -2.68
C PRO A 80 -5.64 -34.15 -1.68
N SER A 81 -4.46 -33.57 -1.93
CA SER A 81 -3.30 -33.64 -1.04
C SER A 81 -3.44 -32.74 0.19
N TYR A 82 -4.14 -31.65 0.05
CA TYR A 82 -4.40 -30.65 1.11
C TYR A 82 -5.89 -30.35 1.20
N PRO A 83 -6.68 -31.29 1.75
CA PRO A 83 -8.14 -31.20 1.77
C PRO A 83 -8.60 -30.23 2.86
N SER A 84 -8.83 -28.99 2.48
CA SER A 84 -9.31 -27.91 3.34
C SER A 84 -10.65 -27.36 2.85
N ARG A 85 -11.24 -26.47 3.63
CA ARG A 85 -12.30 -25.57 3.21
C ARG A 85 -11.71 -24.39 2.42
N ASP A 86 -10.54 -23.93 2.88
CA ASP A 86 -9.79 -22.85 2.26
C ASP A 86 -8.31 -22.96 2.69
N VAL A 87 -7.51 -23.62 1.87
CA VAL A 87 -6.12 -23.86 2.23
C VAL A 87 -5.28 -22.58 2.17
N PHE A 88 -5.70 -21.58 1.35
CA PHE A 88 -5.04 -20.29 1.31
C PHE A 88 -5.08 -19.60 2.68
N PHE A 89 -6.27 -19.48 3.28
CA PHE A 89 -6.40 -18.87 4.60
C PHE A 89 -5.82 -19.73 5.73
N ASP A 90 -5.77 -21.06 5.56
CA ASP A 90 -5.04 -21.92 6.49
C ASP A 90 -3.53 -21.62 6.47
N MET A 91 -2.94 -21.41 5.28
CA MET A 91 -1.53 -21.06 5.11
C MET A 91 -1.24 -19.64 5.61
N ASP A 92 -2.05 -18.66 5.22
CA ASP A 92 -1.87 -17.26 5.58
C ASP A 92 -1.90 -17.07 7.11
N SER A 93 -2.89 -17.67 7.78
CA SER A 93 -3.05 -17.53 9.23
C SER A 93 -2.10 -18.39 10.07
N LYS A 94 -1.45 -19.41 9.51
CA LYS A 94 -0.74 -20.43 10.30
C LYS A 94 0.63 -20.84 9.77
N SER A 95 1.15 -20.23 8.73
CA SER A 95 2.50 -20.57 8.23
C SER A 95 3.55 -19.51 8.61
N TYR A 96 4.81 -19.83 8.35
CA TYR A 96 5.91 -18.86 8.39
C TYR A 96 6.10 -18.23 7.00
N SER A 97 5.03 -17.69 6.44
CA SER A 97 5.07 -16.84 5.26
C SER A 97 5.29 -15.39 5.67
N THR A 98 6.04 -14.65 4.86
CA THR A 98 6.20 -13.20 5.00
C THR A 98 5.28 -12.43 4.06
N PHE A 99 4.89 -13.07 2.96
CA PHE A 99 3.90 -12.56 2.00
C PHE A 99 3.27 -13.74 1.26
N MET A 100 1.98 -13.63 0.96
CA MET A 100 1.24 -14.57 0.13
C MET A 100 0.03 -13.88 -0.47
N ASN A 101 -0.25 -14.12 -1.76
CA ASN A 101 -1.43 -13.58 -2.41
C ASN A 101 -1.81 -14.40 -3.66
N GLY A 102 -2.99 -14.14 -4.21
CA GLY A 102 -3.37 -14.36 -5.59
C GLY A 102 -3.64 -13.00 -6.24
N ILE A 103 -3.22 -12.81 -7.47
CA ILE A 103 -3.37 -11.54 -8.19
C ILE A 103 -3.70 -11.82 -9.65
N THR A 104 -4.86 -11.37 -10.08
CA THR A 104 -5.27 -11.43 -11.48
C THR A 104 -5.14 -10.07 -12.13
N ASP A 105 -4.44 -10.05 -13.26
CA ASP A 105 -4.29 -8.90 -14.13
C ASP A 105 -4.99 -9.15 -15.48
N ASN A 106 -5.00 -8.18 -16.38
CA ASN A 106 -5.64 -8.36 -17.70
C ASN A 106 -4.96 -9.43 -18.56
N THR A 107 -3.70 -9.78 -18.31
CA THR A 107 -2.94 -10.70 -19.16
C THR A 107 -2.33 -11.90 -18.45
N CYS A 108 -2.22 -11.84 -17.12
CA CYS A 108 -1.67 -12.93 -16.33
C CYS A 108 -2.34 -13.03 -14.95
N THR A 109 -2.24 -14.22 -14.36
CA THR A 109 -2.61 -14.47 -12.97
C THR A 109 -1.39 -14.99 -12.25
N CYS A 110 -1.06 -14.36 -11.11
CA CYS A 110 0.13 -14.61 -10.30
C CYS A 110 -0.26 -15.22 -8.95
N TYR A 111 0.52 -16.18 -8.48
CA TYR A 111 0.37 -16.80 -7.17
C TYR A 111 1.71 -16.71 -6.42
N PRO A 112 2.01 -15.54 -5.82
CA PRO A 112 3.26 -15.31 -5.11
C PRO A 112 3.21 -15.84 -3.69
N VAL A 113 4.37 -16.31 -3.21
CA VAL A 113 4.62 -16.63 -1.80
C VAL A 113 6.06 -16.31 -1.42
N CYS A 114 6.25 -15.69 -0.24
CA CYS A 114 7.57 -15.38 0.31
C CYS A 114 7.73 -16.00 1.71
N SER A 115 8.96 -16.34 2.05
CA SER A 115 9.32 -16.85 3.39
C SER A 115 10.81 -16.60 3.68
N LEU A 116 11.14 -16.44 4.96
CA LEU A 116 12.53 -16.44 5.45
C LEU A 116 13.06 -17.86 5.75
N SER A 117 12.29 -18.91 5.41
CA SER A 117 12.65 -20.31 5.61
C SER A 117 12.53 -21.09 4.30
N MET A 118 13.63 -21.72 3.87
CA MET A 118 13.64 -22.57 2.69
C MET A 118 12.70 -23.78 2.83
N GLU A 119 12.66 -24.40 4.01
CA GLU A 119 11.77 -25.53 4.28
C GLU A 119 10.29 -25.13 4.20
N GLN A 120 9.94 -23.96 4.75
CA GLN A 120 8.57 -23.46 4.67
C GLN A 120 8.22 -23.12 3.23
N LEU A 121 9.11 -22.46 2.49
CA LEU A 121 8.86 -22.10 1.10
C LEU A 121 8.56 -23.34 0.25
N ILE A 122 9.37 -24.41 0.35
CA ILE A 122 9.14 -25.67 -0.40
C ILE A 122 7.76 -26.27 -0.05
N LYS A 123 7.35 -26.25 1.22
CA LYS A 123 6.04 -26.76 1.62
C LYS A 123 4.88 -25.93 1.09
N LEU A 124 5.01 -24.60 1.07
CA LEU A 124 4.01 -23.72 0.50
C LEU A 124 3.96 -23.86 -1.04
N MET A 125 5.11 -23.99 -1.70
CA MET A 125 5.18 -24.32 -3.11
C MET A 125 4.43 -25.62 -3.44
N ASP A 126 4.57 -26.65 -2.59
CA ASP A 126 3.87 -27.92 -2.75
C ASP A 126 2.34 -27.77 -2.72
N VAL A 127 1.84 -26.97 -1.77
CA VAL A 127 0.39 -26.67 -1.71
C VAL A 127 -0.07 -26.00 -2.98
N PHE A 128 0.65 -24.95 -3.41
CA PHE A 128 0.30 -24.18 -4.61
C PHE A 128 0.27 -25.08 -5.85
N LEU A 129 1.32 -25.85 -6.07
CA LEU A 129 1.42 -26.74 -7.22
C LEU A 129 0.34 -27.84 -7.19
N CYS A 130 0.11 -28.50 -6.05
CA CYS A 130 -0.97 -29.48 -5.91
C CYS A 130 -2.35 -28.89 -6.20
N CYS A 131 -2.61 -27.67 -5.76
CA CYS A 131 -3.86 -26.97 -6.02
C CYS A 131 -4.03 -26.61 -7.50
N MET A 132 -2.96 -26.20 -8.18
CA MET A 132 -2.99 -25.94 -9.64
C MET A 132 -3.16 -27.23 -10.46
N GLU A 133 -2.57 -28.34 -10.02
CA GLU A 133 -2.63 -29.62 -10.72
C GLU A 133 -3.98 -30.32 -10.59
N GLU A 134 -4.57 -30.32 -9.40
CA GLU A 134 -5.81 -31.03 -9.09
C GLU A 134 -6.76 -30.18 -8.22
N PRO A 135 -7.26 -29.05 -8.72
CA PRO A 135 -8.14 -28.18 -7.95
C PRO A 135 -9.47 -28.89 -7.62
N GLU A 136 -9.70 -29.11 -6.34
CA GLU A 136 -10.97 -29.68 -5.87
C GLU A 136 -12.14 -28.73 -6.13
N ALA A 137 -11.89 -27.43 -6.12
CA ALA A 137 -12.88 -26.40 -6.39
C ALA A 137 -13.53 -26.49 -7.80
N LEU A 138 -12.86 -27.12 -8.77
CA LEU A 138 -13.44 -27.38 -10.08
C LEU A 138 -14.22 -28.70 -10.17
N LYS A 139 -14.23 -29.50 -9.09
CA LYS A 139 -14.99 -30.76 -8.99
C LYS A 139 -16.20 -30.59 -8.07
N ASP A 140 -16.08 -29.79 -7.01
CA ASP A 140 -17.14 -29.47 -6.06
C ASP A 140 -17.71 -28.07 -6.31
N HIS A 141 -18.90 -28.03 -6.90
CA HIS A 141 -19.62 -26.79 -7.26
C HIS A 141 -19.79 -25.79 -6.10
N ARG A 142 -19.73 -26.24 -4.84
CA ARG A 142 -19.93 -25.37 -3.67
C ARG A 142 -18.83 -24.33 -3.49
N PHE A 143 -17.61 -24.60 -3.95
CA PHE A 143 -16.56 -23.57 -3.96
C PHE A 143 -16.91 -22.43 -4.94
N PHE A 144 -17.40 -22.76 -6.14
CA PHE A 144 -17.88 -21.77 -7.08
C PHE A 144 -19.08 -20.98 -6.51
N MET A 145 -20.00 -21.64 -5.80
CA MET A 145 -21.09 -20.95 -5.11
C MET A 145 -20.60 -19.92 -4.09
N ARG A 146 -19.46 -20.16 -3.45
CA ARG A 146 -18.83 -19.22 -2.52
C ARG A 146 -18.16 -18.06 -3.26
N GLU A 147 -17.27 -18.37 -4.18
CA GLU A 147 -16.37 -17.38 -4.78
C GLU A 147 -16.97 -16.67 -6.01
N GLY A 148 -17.63 -17.41 -6.88
CA GLY A 148 -18.14 -16.89 -8.14
C GLY A 148 -19.56 -16.36 -8.04
N LEU A 149 -20.53 -17.27 -8.14
CA LEU A 149 -21.96 -16.90 -8.14
C LEU A 149 -22.84 -18.00 -7.55
N ARG A 150 -23.76 -17.61 -6.67
CA ARG A 150 -24.85 -18.46 -6.18
C ARG A 150 -26.15 -17.68 -6.03
N PHE A 151 -27.26 -18.40 -6.06
CA PHE A 151 -28.57 -17.89 -5.68
C PHE A 151 -28.93 -18.45 -4.31
N GLU A 152 -29.49 -17.61 -3.43
CA GLU A 152 -29.99 -18.04 -2.12
C GLU A 152 -31.49 -17.73 -1.99
N LEU A 153 -32.20 -18.70 -1.42
CA LEU A 153 -33.61 -18.57 -1.06
C LEU A 153 -33.85 -19.29 0.28
N GLU A 154 -34.27 -18.57 1.31
CA GLU A 154 -34.47 -19.13 2.65
C GLU A 154 -35.80 -19.86 2.78
N ASP A 155 -36.86 -19.29 2.21
CA ASP A 155 -38.20 -19.89 2.14
C ASP A 155 -38.93 -19.46 0.86
N THR A 156 -40.11 -20.03 0.59
CA THR A 156 -40.88 -19.75 -0.61
C THR A 156 -41.36 -18.31 -0.72
N ASP A 157 -41.56 -17.62 0.39
CA ASP A 157 -42.05 -16.26 0.43
C ASP A 157 -40.88 -15.23 0.50
N GLY A 158 -39.68 -15.65 0.88
CA GLY A 158 -38.46 -14.85 0.97
C GLY A 158 -37.97 -14.30 -0.39
N GLU A 159 -37.14 -13.31 -0.39
CA GLU A 159 -36.55 -12.77 -1.62
C GLU A 159 -35.43 -13.66 -2.15
N LEU A 160 -35.34 -13.79 -3.46
CA LEU A 160 -34.21 -14.45 -4.13
C LEU A 160 -33.03 -13.50 -4.11
N SER A 161 -31.92 -13.88 -3.50
CA SER A 161 -30.66 -13.14 -3.53
C SER A 161 -29.62 -13.79 -4.43
N MET A 162 -28.66 -13.00 -4.86
CA MET A 162 -27.53 -13.40 -5.70
C MET A 162 -26.26 -12.93 -4.99
N LEU A 163 -25.33 -13.86 -4.73
CA LEU A 163 -24.13 -13.65 -3.93
C LEU A 163 -22.92 -14.34 -4.58
N GLY A 164 -21.74 -13.90 -4.24
CA GLY A 164 -20.44 -14.42 -4.67
C GLY A 164 -19.34 -13.45 -4.25
N THR A 165 -18.19 -13.94 -3.83
CA THR A 165 -17.08 -13.06 -3.36
C THR A 165 -16.64 -12.12 -4.49
N VAL A 166 -16.15 -12.65 -5.60
CA VAL A 166 -15.68 -11.86 -6.75
C VAL A 166 -16.78 -10.95 -7.31
N LEU A 167 -18.00 -11.47 -7.43
CA LEU A 167 -19.13 -10.65 -7.90
C LEU A 167 -19.44 -9.48 -6.96
N SER A 168 -19.27 -9.66 -5.66
CA SER A 168 -19.48 -8.58 -4.67
C SER A 168 -18.38 -7.53 -4.76
N GLU A 169 -17.14 -7.95 -4.98
CA GLU A 169 -15.99 -7.06 -5.23
C GLU A 169 -16.25 -6.21 -6.48
N ASP A 170 -16.63 -6.83 -7.59
CA ASP A 170 -16.96 -6.13 -8.84
C ASP A 170 -18.12 -5.12 -8.68
N TRP A 171 -19.15 -5.46 -7.90
CA TRP A 171 -20.23 -4.51 -7.60
C TRP A 171 -19.74 -3.32 -6.77
N GLY A 172 -18.70 -3.50 -5.95
CA GLY A 172 -18.02 -2.41 -5.24
C GLY A 172 -17.40 -1.37 -6.19
N HIS A 173 -16.95 -1.81 -7.36
CA HIS A 173 -16.33 -0.95 -8.39
C HIS A 173 -17.34 -0.38 -9.42
N LEU A 174 -18.65 -0.61 -9.25
CA LEU A 174 -19.69 -0.16 -10.19
C LEU A 174 -19.59 1.33 -10.54
N THR A 175 -19.26 2.17 -9.56
CA THR A 175 -19.18 3.63 -9.69
C THR A 175 -17.79 4.15 -10.01
N ASP A 176 -16.80 3.28 -10.23
CA ASP A 176 -15.43 3.69 -10.56
C ASP A 176 -15.38 4.32 -11.97
N LEU A 177 -15.08 5.62 -11.98
CA LEU A 177 -15.07 6.41 -13.21
C LEU A 177 -13.85 6.08 -14.08
N GLU A 178 -12.71 5.78 -13.45
CA GLU A 178 -11.47 5.48 -14.16
C GLU A 178 -11.57 4.14 -14.88
N GLU A 179 -12.05 3.10 -14.20
CA GLU A 179 -12.29 1.80 -14.81
C GLU A 179 -13.32 1.87 -15.97
N ASN A 180 -14.36 2.70 -15.81
CA ASN A 180 -15.34 2.91 -16.87
C ASN A 180 -14.74 3.66 -18.07
N ALA A 181 -13.84 4.64 -17.86
CA ALA A 181 -13.09 5.32 -18.91
C ALA A 181 -12.14 4.37 -19.64
N ASP A 182 -11.42 3.52 -18.89
CA ASP A 182 -10.51 2.52 -19.43
C ASP A 182 -11.22 1.49 -20.28
N SER A 183 -12.37 0.99 -19.83
CA SER A 183 -13.20 0.08 -20.59
C SER A 183 -13.70 0.70 -21.90
N ALA A 184 -14.16 1.96 -21.86
CA ALA A 184 -14.59 2.66 -23.06
C ALA A 184 -13.43 2.87 -24.06
N ALA A 185 -12.22 3.20 -23.56
CA ALA A 185 -11.02 3.34 -24.38
C ALA A 185 -10.62 2.00 -25.03
N ALA A 186 -10.55 0.92 -24.23
CA ALA A 186 -10.20 -0.42 -24.72
C ALA A 186 -11.20 -0.92 -25.78
N GLN A 187 -12.51 -0.74 -25.57
CA GLN A 187 -13.53 -1.07 -26.55
C GLN A 187 -13.37 -0.27 -27.86
N ALA A 188 -13.07 1.02 -27.76
CA ALA A 188 -12.87 1.86 -28.95
C ALA A 188 -11.60 1.49 -29.72
N LEU A 189 -10.50 1.14 -29.04
CA LEU A 189 -9.23 0.76 -29.66
C LEU A 189 -9.24 -0.65 -30.23
N TYR A 190 -9.84 -1.61 -29.51
CA TYR A 190 -9.67 -3.03 -29.76
C TYR A 190 -10.96 -3.79 -30.00
N GLU A 191 -12.01 -3.12 -30.51
CA GLU A 191 -13.34 -3.68 -30.77
C GLU A 191 -13.28 -5.08 -31.41
N GLY A 192 -13.95 -6.05 -30.79
CA GLY A 192 -14.03 -7.43 -31.26
C GLY A 192 -12.74 -8.27 -31.04
N GLN A 193 -11.80 -7.79 -30.27
CA GLN A 193 -10.58 -8.50 -29.89
C GLN A 193 -10.54 -8.75 -28.37
N ILE A 194 -9.72 -9.71 -27.94
CA ILE A 194 -9.51 -10.01 -26.52
C ILE A 194 -9.00 -8.78 -25.75
N ALA A 195 -8.17 -7.95 -26.37
CA ALA A 195 -7.67 -6.72 -25.78
C ALA A 195 -8.75 -5.68 -25.43
N ALA A 196 -9.97 -5.86 -25.92
CA ALA A 196 -11.12 -5.03 -25.52
C ALA A 196 -11.79 -5.50 -24.21
N ASN A 197 -11.51 -6.73 -23.77
CA ASN A 197 -12.03 -7.26 -22.52
C ASN A 197 -11.10 -6.83 -21.38
N LEU A 198 -11.69 -6.33 -20.31
CA LEU A 198 -10.95 -5.92 -19.09
C LEU A 198 -11.48 -6.68 -17.88
N LEU A 199 -10.61 -6.80 -16.89
CA LEU A 199 -10.93 -7.28 -15.55
C LEU A 199 -11.93 -6.33 -14.87
N GLY A 200 -12.71 -6.82 -13.88
CA GLY A 200 -13.60 -6.00 -13.06
C GLY A 200 -14.93 -5.67 -13.77
N ARG A 201 -15.37 -6.46 -14.74
CA ARG A 201 -16.58 -6.15 -15.53
C ARG A 201 -17.74 -7.14 -15.35
N ALA A 202 -17.61 -8.14 -14.49
CA ALA A 202 -18.60 -9.19 -14.31
C ALA A 202 -19.96 -8.66 -13.80
N HIS A 203 -19.97 -7.56 -13.04
CA HIS A 203 -21.21 -6.94 -12.57
C HIS A 203 -22.14 -6.44 -13.70
N PHE A 204 -21.63 -6.19 -14.90
CA PHE A 204 -22.46 -5.92 -16.08
C PHE A 204 -22.90 -7.20 -16.80
N HIS A 205 -22.27 -8.34 -16.54
CA HIS A 205 -22.44 -9.61 -17.24
C HIS A 205 -22.87 -10.77 -16.34
N TYR A 206 -23.28 -10.51 -15.09
CA TYR A 206 -23.58 -11.53 -14.07
C TYR A 206 -24.58 -12.62 -14.52
N LYS A 207 -25.43 -12.31 -15.49
CA LYS A 207 -26.41 -13.27 -16.05
C LYS A 207 -25.78 -14.44 -16.84
N GLU A 208 -24.53 -14.27 -17.26
CA GLU A 208 -23.78 -15.19 -18.13
C GLU A 208 -22.72 -16.01 -17.35
N ILE A 209 -22.46 -15.69 -16.09
CA ILE A 209 -21.48 -16.38 -15.25
C ILE A 209 -22.01 -17.79 -14.93
N THR A 210 -21.22 -18.83 -15.26
CA THR A 210 -21.57 -20.23 -15.00
C THR A 210 -20.33 -21.03 -14.59
N PHE A 211 -20.52 -22.03 -13.74
CA PHE A 211 -19.43 -22.93 -13.33
C PHE A 211 -18.75 -23.64 -14.52
N GLU A 212 -19.54 -24.02 -15.53
CA GLU A 212 -18.99 -24.66 -16.72
C GLU A 212 -18.06 -23.74 -17.51
N LYS A 213 -18.37 -22.44 -17.57
CA LYS A 213 -17.52 -21.44 -18.23
C LYS A 213 -16.18 -21.32 -17.50
N ILE A 214 -16.19 -21.27 -16.16
CA ILE A 214 -14.99 -21.21 -15.34
C ILE A 214 -14.12 -22.46 -15.56
N ARG A 215 -14.71 -23.65 -15.58
CA ARG A 215 -13.98 -24.90 -15.90
C ARG A 215 -13.34 -24.88 -17.29
N GLN A 216 -14.06 -24.39 -18.30
CA GLN A 216 -13.52 -24.26 -19.65
C GLN A 216 -12.34 -23.30 -19.71
N THR A 217 -12.38 -22.19 -18.97
CA THR A 217 -11.26 -21.24 -18.87
C THR A 217 -10.03 -21.90 -18.25
N TYR A 218 -10.19 -22.68 -17.15
CA TYR A 218 -9.08 -23.44 -16.57
C TYR A 218 -8.49 -24.43 -17.59
N GLU A 219 -9.32 -25.21 -18.28
CA GLU A 219 -8.86 -26.19 -19.28
C GLU A 219 -8.11 -25.54 -20.44
N GLN A 220 -8.42 -24.27 -20.77
CA GLN A 220 -7.75 -23.54 -21.86
C GLN A 220 -6.43 -22.90 -21.42
N LEU A 221 -6.30 -22.45 -20.18
CA LEU A 221 -5.22 -21.56 -19.77
C LEU A 221 -4.22 -22.20 -18.80
N TYR A 222 -4.64 -23.13 -17.92
CA TYR A 222 -3.80 -23.68 -16.86
C TYR A 222 -3.09 -24.96 -17.32
N ASP A 223 -1.85 -24.78 -17.75
CA ASP A 223 -0.91 -25.83 -18.13
C ASP A 223 0.52 -25.35 -17.92
N TYR A 224 1.42 -26.24 -17.55
CA TYR A 224 2.80 -25.87 -17.30
C TYR A 224 3.52 -25.27 -18.52
N SER A 225 3.10 -25.58 -19.75
CA SER A 225 3.63 -24.91 -20.95
C SER A 225 3.19 -23.46 -21.10
N ASN A 226 2.21 -23.05 -20.32
CA ASN A 226 1.70 -21.68 -20.22
C ASN A 226 2.03 -21.08 -18.85
N CYS A 227 3.04 -21.57 -18.15
CA CYS A 227 3.43 -21.16 -16.82
C CYS A 227 4.89 -20.68 -16.82
N LEU A 228 5.12 -19.54 -16.19
CA LEU A 228 6.44 -19.09 -15.75
C LEU A 228 6.51 -19.21 -14.23
N MET A 229 7.49 -19.95 -13.73
CA MET A 229 7.85 -19.98 -12.33
C MET A 229 8.99 -18.99 -12.10
N ILE A 230 8.91 -18.19 -11.04
CA ILE A 230 10.02 -17.32 -10.65
C ILE A 230 10.45 -17.69 -9.23
N LEU A 231 11.76 -17.96 -9.07
CA LEU A 231 12.40 -18.17 -7.77
C LEU A 231 13.33 -16.99 -7.50
N TYR A 232 13.30 -16.44 -6.29
CA TYR A 232 14.06 -15.25 -5.89
C TYR A 232 14.84 -15.50 -4.60
N GLY A 233 15.99 -14.81 -4.46
CA GLY A 233 16.78 -14.72 -3.24
C GLY A 233 17.94 -15.73 -3.19
N ASP A 234 18.52 -15.96 -1.99
CA ASP A 234 19.61 -16.93 -1.76
C ASP A 234 19.04 -18.36 -1.53
N ALA A 235 18.27 -18.84 -2.51
CA ALA A 235 17.60 -20.14 -2.45
C ALA A 235 18.52 -21.28 -2.86
N ASP A 236 18.31 -22.48 -2.28
CA ASP A 236 18.95 -23.73 -2.75
C ASP A 236 18.29 -24.20 -4.06
N LEU A 237 18.82 -23.70 -5.17
CA LEU A 237 18.31 -24.03 -6.51
C LEU A 237 18.24 -25.53 -6.76
N GLU A 238 19.24 -26.30 -6.32
CA GLU A 238 19.27 -27.75 -6.58
C GLU A 238 18.15 -28.49 -5.84
N ALA A 239 17.89 -28.09 -4.60
CA ALA A 239 16.77 -28.63 -3.82
C ALA A 239 15.41 -28.29 -4.47
N VAL A 240 15.24 -27.05 -4.97
CA VAL A 240 14.02 -26.63 -5.68
C VAL A 240 13.82 -27.39 -6.97
N LEU A 241 14.85 -27.49 -7.82
CA LEU A 241 14.74 -28.21 -9.10
C LEU A 241 14.41 -29.68 -8.90
N ARG A 242 15.06 -30.34 -7.93
CA ARG A 242 14.78 -31.74 -7.58
C ARG A 242 13.33 -31.89 -7.10
N PHE A 243 12.87 -31.02 -6.21
CA PHE A 243 11.50 -31.02 -5.71
C PHE A 243 10.48 -30.87 -6.86
N LEU A 244 10.69 -29.89 -7.73
CA LEU A 244 9.82 -29.63 -8.88
C LEU A 244 9.78 -30.81 -9.86
N ASP A 245 10.94 -31.35 -10.23
CA ASP A 245 11.02 -32.49 -11.17
C ASP A 245 10.39 -33.75 -10.60
N GLU A 246 10.89 -34.25 -9.43
CA GLU A 246 10.46 -35.53 -8.87
C GLU A 246 9.01 -35.55 -8.40
N LYS A 247 8.51 -34.46 -7.84
CA LYS A 247 7.17 -34.44 -7.23
C LYS A 247 6.07 -33.96 -8.17
N HIS A 248 6.38 -33.03 -9.06
CA HIS A 248 5.38 -32.36 -9.90
C HIS A 248 5.62 -32.56 -11.40
N LEU A 249 6.61 -31.90 -12.00
CA LEU A 249 6.70 -31.68 -13.44
C LEU A 249 6.89 -32.95 -14.27
N SER A 250 7.62 -33.96 -13.78
CA SER A 250 7.80 -35.24 -14.48
C SER A 250 6.51 -36.08 -14.57
N ARG A 251 5.44 -35.67 -13.90
CA ARG A 251 4.11 -36.33 -13.94
C ARG A 251 3.17 -35.75 -15.00
N PHE A 252 3.44 -34.52 -15.48
CA PHE A 252 2.56 -33.77 -16.37
C PHE A 252 3.22 -33.51 -17.71
N LYS A 253 2.72 -34.16 -18.76
CA LYS A 253 3.18 -33.93 -20.11
C LYS A 253 2.59 -32.62 -20.67
N SER A 254 3.45 -31.77 -21.23
CA SER A 254 3.04 -30.53 -21.88
C SER A 254 1.94 -30.74 -22.92
N ARG A 255 0.92 -29.88 -22.87
CA ARG A 255 -0.10 -29.73 -23.91
C ARG A 255 0.35 -28.79 -25.03
N ASN A 256 1.50 -28.13 -24.87
CA ASN A 256 2.08 -27.15 -25.80
C ASN A 256 1.08 -26.02 -26.15
N LEU A 257 0.46 -25.42 -25.14
CA LEU A 257 -0.45 -24.28 -25.35
C LEU A 257 0.33 -23.13 -25.99
N ASN A 258 -0.21 -22.57 -27.05
CA ASN A 258 0.33 -21.39 -27.71
C ASN A 258 -0.73 -20.29 -27.69
N LEU A 259 -0.66 -19.43 -26.67
CA LEU A 259 -1.59 -18.31 -26.46
C LEU A 259 -1.14 -17.00 -27.14
N ARG A 260 0.06 -16.99 -27.78
CA ARG A 260 0.57 -15.78 -28.43
C ARG A 260 -0.40 -15.15 -29.43
N PRO A 261 -1.14 -15.91 -30.27
CA PRO A 261 -2.14 -15.36 -31.18
C PRO A 261 -3.31 -14.65 -30.47
N LEU A 262 -3.55 -14.92 -29.17
CA LEU A 262 -4.63 -14.27 -28.42
C LEU A 262 -4.35 -12.78 -28.17
N PHE A 263 -3.07 -12.38 -28.16
CA PHE A 263 -2.61 -11.01 -27.97
C PHE A 263 -2.36 -10.29 -29.31
N GLU A 264 -2.44 -11.02 -30.44
CA GLU A 264 -2.17 -10.49 -31.78
C GLU A 264 -3.51 -10.15 -32.46
N GLY A 265 -3.54 -9.02 -33.16
CA GLY A 265 -4.70 -8.58 -33.93
C GLY A 265 -4.51 -7.16 -34.44
N PRO A 266 -5.27 -6.73 -35.43
CA PRO A 266 -5.21 -5.38 -35.95
C PRO A 266 -5.71 -4.39 -34.90
N VAL A 267 -4.99 -3.28 -34.71
CA VAL A 267 -5.48 -2.15 -33.94
C VAL A 267 -6.38 -1.31 -34.83
N SER A 268 -7.46 -0.79 -34.31
CA SER A 268 -8.32 0.14 -35.03
C SER A 268 -7.52 1.40 -35.37
N SER A 269 -7.29 1.65 -36.65
CA SER A 269 -6.52 2.78 -37.11
C SER A 269 -7.27 4.11 -37.00
N GLY A 270 -6.56 5.17 -36.64
CA GLY A 270 -7.04 6.53 -36.57
C GLY A 270 -7.44 6.99 -35.17
N PHE A 271 -7.84 8.25 -35.11
CA PHE A 271 -8.31 8.91 -33.91
C PHE A 271 -9.81 8.70 -33.74
N ARG A 272 -10.22 8.35 -32.50
CA ARG A 272 -11.64 8.16 -32.14
C ARG A 272 -12.01 9.01 -30.94
N LYS A 273 -13.30 9.34 -30.83
CA LYS A 273 -13.88 9.94 -29.63
C LYS A 273 -14.98 9.01 -29.11
N THR A 274 -15.04 8.82 -27.80
CA THR A 274 -16.09 8.04 -27.16
C THR A 274 -16.50 8.68 -25.85
N GLU A 275 -17.75 8.49 -25.45
CA GLU A 275 -18.27 8.92 -24.17
C GLU A 275 -19.01 7.74 -23.53
N VAL A 276 -18.84 7.54 -22.25
CA VAL A 276 -19.57 6.55 -21.47
C VAL A 276 -20.29 7.23 -20.30
N LYS A 277 -21.53 6.84 -20.09
CA LYS A 277 -22.28 7.20 -18.89
C LYS A 277 -21.86 6.26 -17.79
N SER A 278 -21.17 6.79 -16.77
CA SER A 278 -20.72 6.03 -15.64
C SER A 278 -21.78 6.04 -14.52
N PRO A 279 -22.07 4.89 -13.89
CA PRO A 279 -23.00 4.85 -12.77
C PRO A 279 -22.49 5.73 -11.61
N ALA A 280 -23.41 6.48 -11.01
CA ALA A 280 -23.18 7.23 -9.79
C ALA A 280 -24.46 7.18 -8.93
N TYR A 281 -24.31 7.21 -7.60
CA TYR A 281 -25.44 7.22 -6.69
C TYR A 281 -26.15 8.58 -6.68
N GLU A 282 -27.46 8.58 -6.37
CA GLU A 282 -28.23 9.82 -6.21
C GLU A 282 -27.59 10.71 -5.12
N GLY A 283 -27.31 11.96 -5.47
CA GLY A 283 -26.60 12.88 -4.57
C GLY A 283 -25.10 12.98 -4.78
N SER A 284 -24.48 12.11 -5.60
CA SER A 284 -23.09 12.26 -6.03
C SER A 284 -22.94 13.53 -6.89
N PRO A 285 -21.80 14.27 -6.78
CA PRO A 285 -21.54 15.41 -7.63
C PRO A 285 -21.47 14.98 -9.10
N ALA A 286 -22.10 15.76 -9.98
CA ALA A 286 -22.09 15.54 -11.43
C ALA A 286 -21.22 16.58 -12.17
N GLU A 287 -21.12 17.78 -11.60
CA GLU A 287 -20.27 18.85 -12.10
C GLU A 287 -18.85 18.67 -11.57
N HIS A 288 -17.84 18.95 -12.39
CA HIS A 288 -16.41 18.82 -12.05
C HIS A 288 -16.05 17.41 -11.51
N SER A 289 -16.64 16.36 -12.08
CA SER A 289 -16.45 14.98 -11.60
C SER A 289 -16.23 13.98 -12.71
N SER A 290 -16.11 14.41 -13.97
CA SER A 290 -15.83 13.51 -15.09
C SER A 290 -14.36 13.13 -15.15
N VAL A 291 -14.08 11.92 -15.66
CA VAL A 291 -12.72 11.50 -16.04
C VAL A 291 -12.61 11.59 -17.56
N ILE A 292 -11.58 12.28 -18.03
CA ILE A 292 -11.31 12.46 -19.47
C ILE A 292 -9.93 11.91 -19.77
N ASP A 293 -9.87 10.91 -20.68
CA ASP A 293 -8.62 10.25 -21.06
C ASP A 293 -8.30 10.47 -22.54
N TYR A 294 -7.02 10.70 -22.80
CA TYR A 294 -6.46 10.53 -24.13
C TYR A 294 -5.48 9.36 -24.11
N THR A 295 -5.89 8.24 -24.68
CA THR A 295 -5.18 6.97 -24.69
C THR A 295 -4.58 6.69 -26.06
N ILE A 296 -3.27 6.42 -26.11
CA ILE A 296 -2.50 6.19 -27.34
C ILE A 296 -1.96 4.77 -27.33
N ASP A 297 -2.29 3.96 -28.35
CA ASP A 297 -1.74 2.60 -28.50
C ASP A 297 -0.26 2.65 -28.89
N LEU A 298 0.56 1.91 -28.15
CA LEU A 298 2.01 1.82 -28.32
C LEU A 298 2.47 0.49 -28.91
N SER A 299 1.58 -0.39 -29.34
CA SER A 299 1.93 -1.73 -29.86
C SER A 299 2.89 -1.70 -31.06
N GLY A 300 3.00 -0.58 -31.74
CA GLY A 300 3.93 -0.40 -32.86
C GLY A 300 5.36 -0.04 -32.47
N LEU A 301 5.63 0.18 -31.20
CA LEU A 301 6.96 0.52 -30.68
C LEU A 301 7.79 -0.74 -30.39
N SER A 302 9.12 -0.61 -30.39
CA SER A 302 10.00 -1.64 -29.84
C SER A 302 9.88 -1.69 -28.32
N GLN A 303 10.28 -2.80 -27.68
CA GLN A 303 10.23 -2.91 -26.23
C GLN A 303 11.14 -1.88 -25.54
N GLU A 304 12.28 -1.55 -26.14
CA GLU A 304 13.16 -0.50 -25.67
C GLU A 304 12.47 0.88 -25.75
N ASP A 305 11.75 1.16 -26.83
CA ASP A 305 11.00 2.41 -26.99
C ASP A 305 9.80 2.50 -26.03
N VAL A 306 9.16 1.37 -25.69
CA VAL A 306 8.09 1.34 -24.67
C VAL A 306 8.67 1.68 -23.29
N ILE A 307 9.83 1.11 -22.93
CA ILE A 307 10.52 1.45 -21.66
C ILE A 307 10.93 2.93 -21.67
N CYS A 308 11.52 3.44 -22.76
CA CYS A 308 11.84 4.87 -22.88
C CYS A 308 10.60 5.76 -22.75
N MET A 309 9.45 5.30 -23.26
CA MET A 309 8.18 6.03 -23.13
C MET A 309 7.74 6.13 -21.66
N GLY A 310 8.05 5.16 -20.81
CA GLY A 310 7.83 5.26 -19.36
C GLY A 310 8.60 6.43 -18.76
N PHE A 311 9.89 6.58 -19.09
CA PHE A 311 10.66 7.75 -18.63
C PHE A 311 10.11 9.06 -19.20
N CYS A 312 9.70 9.06 -20.47
CA CYS A 312 9.07 10.23 -21.09
C CYS A 312 7.73 10.57 -20.40
N ALA A 313 6.92 9.58 -20.05
CA ALA A 313 5.65 9.77 -19.33
C ALA A 313 5.91 10.43 -17.96
N GLY A 314 6.87 9.92 -17.18
CA GLY A 314 7.26 10.54 -15.91
C GLY A 314 7.75 11.99 -16.08
N MET A 315 8.40 12.33 -17.20
CA MET A 315 8.77 13.72 -17.52
C MET A 315 7.56 14.58 -17.91
N MET A 316 6.58 14.03 -18.61
CA MET A 316 5.35 14.72 -19.00
C MET A 316 4.43 14.99 -17.81
N ASP A 317 4.45 14.10 -16.83
CA ASP A 317 3.65 14.17 -15.60
C ASP A 317 4.07 15.31 -14.68
N GLN A 318 5.34 15.72 -14.73
CA GLN A 318 5.88 16.76 -13.86
C GLN A 318 5.18 18.13 -14.05
N ASP A 319 4.87 18.82 -12.96
CA ASP A 319 4.19 20.12 -12.91
C ASP A 319 4.80 21.16 -13.86
N THR A 320 6.12 21.11 -14.06
CA THR A 320 6.86 22.05 -14.91
C THR A 320 7.00 21.59 -16.36
N SER A 321 6.40 20.47 -16.73
CA SER A 321 6.45 19.91 -18.09
C SER A 321 5.75 20.81 -19.12
N PRO A 322 6.09 20.69 -20.41
CA PRO A 322 5.37 21.38 -21.48
C PRO A 322 3.88 21.04 -21.52
N VAL A 323 3.47 19.82 -21.16
CA VAL A 323 2.06 19.40 -21.12
C VAL A 323 1.30 20.17 -20.04
N GLN A 324 1.82 20.21 -18.81
CA GLN A 324 1.19 20.94 -17.72
C GLN A 324 1.18 22.45 -17.93
N ARG A 325 2.27 23.00 -18.51
CA ARG A 325 2.32 24.43 -18.89
C ARG A 325 1.30 24.79 -19.96
N ALA A 326 1.12 23.92 -20.97
CA ALA A 326 0.10 24.13 -22.00
C ALA A 326 -1.31 24.08 -21.37
N ALA A 327 -1.59 23.14 -20.48
CA ALA A 327 -2.86 23.05 -19.76
C ALA A 327 -3.18 24.35 -19.02
N ARG A 328 -2.27 24.83 -18.17
CA ARG A 328 -2.44 26.09 -17.44
C ARG A 328 -2.61 27.30 -18.37
N SER A 329 -1.85 27.37 -19.46
CA SER A 329 -1.95 28.47 -20.41
C SER A 329 -3.29 28.58 -21.13
N LEU A 330 -3.99 27.44 -21.24
CA LEU A 330 -5.33 27.31 -21.81
C LEU A 330 -6.45 27.42 -20.76
N GLY A 331 -6.10 27.60 -19.49
CA GLY A 331 -7.06 27.75 -18.40
C GLY A 331 -7.59 26.46 -17.80
N LEU A 332 -6.93 25.33 -18.04
CA LEU A 332 -7.14 24.09 -17.29
C LEU A 332 -6.37 24.17 -15.98
N ASN A 333 -7.09 24.18 -14.86
CA ASN A 333 -6.50 24.24 -13.52
C ASN A 333 -6.22 22.85 -12.93
N ASN A 334 -6.82 21.81 -13.51
CA ASN A 334 -6.61 20.42 -13.11
C ASN A 334 -5.25 19.94 -13.63
N ILE A 335 -4.57 19.11 -12.84
CA ILE A 335 -3.36 18.39 -13.26
C ILE A 335 -3.76 17.33 -14.28
N ILE A 336 -2.91 17.12 -15.28
CA ILE A 336 -3.05 16.03 -16.24
C ILE A 336 -2.10 14.91 -15.80
N ASP A 337 -2.63 13.80 -15.28
CA ASP A 337 -1.82 12.62 -14.96
C ASP A 337 -1.32 11.97 -16.26
N VAL A 338 -0.04 11.63 -16.32
CA VAL A 338 0.56 11.03 -17.51
C VAL A 338 1.32 9.77 -17.13
N TYR A 339 0.90 8.64 -17.65
CA TYR A 339 1.55 7.37 -17.33
C TYR A 339 1.53 6.36 -18.48
N LEU A 340 2.51 5.46 -18.46
CA LEU A 340 2.57 4.27 -19.30
C LEU A 340 1.80 3.15 -18.62
N ASP A 341 0.78 2.61 -19.29
CA ASP A 341 0.06 1.44 -18.80
C ASP A 341 0.47 0.19 -19.60
N THR A 342 1.11 -0.75 -18.91
CA THR A 342 1.56 -2.05 -19.44
C THR A 342 0.78 -3.23 -18.86
N ALA A 343 -0.20 -2.98 -17.99
CA ALA A 343 -1.07 -4.01 -17.42
C ALA A 343 -2.15 -4.46 -18.41
N LEU A 344 -2.42 -3.70 -19.46
CA LEU A 344 -3.33 -4.06 -20.53
C LEU A 344 -2.72 -5.09 -21.50
N ALA A 345 -3.55 -5.75 -22.29
CA ALA A 345 -3.09 -6.68 -23.33
C ALA A 345 -2.20 -6.00 -24.39
N ARG A 346 -2.20 -4.69 -24.45
CA ARG A 346 -1.31 -3.87 -25.28
C ARG A 346 -0.87 -2.63 -24.50
N PRO A 347 0.42 -2.24 -24.57
CA PRO A 347 0.91 -1.05 -23.86
C PRO A 347 0.28 0.22 -24.43
N VAL A 348 -0.12 1.14 -23.57
CA VAL A 348 -0.68 2.44 -23.93
C VAL A 348 0.00 3.56 -23.17
N LEU A 349 0.12 4.73 -23.80
CA LEU A 349 0.40 6.00 -23.11
C LEU A 349 -0.94 6.66 -22.82
N LYS A 350 -1.16 7.03 -21.57
CA LYS A 350 -2.41 7.62 -21.12
C LYS A 350 -2.17 9.01 -20.53
N PHE A 351 -2.98 9.95 -20.97
CA PHE A 351 -3.14 11.27 -20.36
C PHE A 351 -4.53 11.30 -19.75
N ARG A 352 -4.64 11.62 -18.45
CA ARG A 352 -5.90 11.61 -17.70
C ARG A 352 -6.15 12.94 -17.03
N LEU A 353 -7.33 13.51 -17.23
CA LEU A 353 -7.83 14.66 -16.49
C LEU A 353 -8.92 14.19 -15.55
N GLN A 354 -8.63 14.26 -14.25
CA GLN A 354 -9.59 13.95 -13.19
C GLN A 354 -10.40 15.20 -12.80
N ASN A 355 -11.57 14.97 -12.23
CA ASN A 355 -12.47 16.04 -11.76
C ASN A 355 -12.74 17.11 -12.83
N GLY A 356 -12.84 16.67 -14.09
CA GLY A 356 -13.11 17.53 -15.22
C GLY A 356 -14.60 17.65 -15.54
N ASP A 357 -14.92 18.54 -16.47
CA ASP A 357 -16.22 18.65 -17.10
C ASP A 357 -16.14 18.14 -18.54
N LYS A 358 -17.22 17.56 -19.01
CA LYS A 358 -17.32 17.06 -20.39
C LYS A 358 -16.91 18.12 -21.44
N GLU A 359 -17.23 19.37 -21.20
CA GLU A 359 -16.94 20.50 -22.06
C GLU A 359 -15.44 20.80 -22.18
N GLN A 360 -14.63 20.32 -21.24
CA GLN A 360 -13.18 20.51 -21.24
C GLN A 360 -12.42 19.53 -22.16
N GLN A 361 -13.08 18.51 -22.72
CA GLN A 361 -12.45 17.48 -23.58
C GLN A 361 -11.59 18.08 -24.71
N GLU A 362 -12.13 19.08 -25.42
CA GLU A 362 -11.41 19.69 -26.55
C GLU A 362 -10.21 20.51 -26.09
N LEU A 363 -10.38 21.21 -24.97
CA LEU A 363 -9.32 22.02 -24.37
C LEU A 363 -8.21 21.13 -23.83
N PHE A 364 -8.56 20.04 -23.15
CA PHE A 364 -7.64 19.01 -22.66
C PHE A 364 -6.83 18.40 -23.81
N PHE A 365 -7.51 17.93 -24.87
CA PHE A 365 -6.86 17.37 -26.07
C PHE A 365 -5.93 18.38 -26.74
N GLN A 366 -6.32 19.66 -26.81
CA GLN A 366 -5.49 20.73 -27.33
C GLN A 366 -4.25 20.94 -26.47
N ALA A 367 -4.39 20.95 -25.13
CA ALA A 367 -3.28 21.12 -24.20
C ALA A 367 -2.23 20.01 -24.35
N VAL A 368 -2.68 18.75 -24.37
CA VAL A 368 -1.78 17.61 -24.57
C VAL A 368 -1.03 17.70 -25.90
N ASN A 369 -1.74 17.96 -27.01
CA ASN A 369 -1.09 18.08 -28.32
C ASN A 369 -0.13 19.26 -28.42
N GLN A 370 -0.44 20.40 -27.80
CA GLN A 370 0.45 21.54 -27.72
C GLN A 370 1.72 21.22 -26.94
N GLY A 371 1.58 20.56 -25.78
CA GLY A 371 2.72 20.12 -24.97
C GLY A 371 3.61 19.11 -25.71
N LEU A 372 2.99 18.10 -26.35
CA LEU A 372 3.72 17.11 -27.16
C LEU A 372 4.43 17.74 -28.36
N ALA A 373 3.82 18.72 -29.01
CA ALA A 373 4.46 19.45 -30.14
C ALA A 373 5.68 20.26 -29.68
N ASP A 374 5.57 20.92 -28.54
CA ASP A 374 6.69 21.65 -27.92
C ASP A 374 7.83 20.68 -27.56
N MET A 375 7.52 19.57 -26.91
CA MET A 375 8.52 18.54 -26.59
C MET A 375 9.18 17.92 -27.83
N ALA A 376 8.43 17.71 -28.92
CA ALA A 376 8.95 17.15 -30.17
C ALA A 376 9.92 18.12 -30.86
N GLU A 377 9.71 19.44 -30.76
CA GLU A 377 10.54 20.48 -31.38
C GLU A 377 11.69 20.90 -30.44
N ASN A 378 11.39 21.18 -29.18
CA ASN A 378 12.33 21.83 -28.26
C ASN A 378 12.87 20.91 -27.17
N GLY A 379 12.28 19.75 -26.93
CA GLY A 379 12.56 18.91 -25.75
C GLY A 379 11.90 19.47 -24.47
N ILE A 380 12.53 19.21 -23.31
CA ILE A 380 12.16 19.79 -22.02
C ILE A 380 13.35 20.57 -21.45
N ALA A 381 13.12 21.33 -20.37
CA ALA A 381 14.21 22.02 -19.68
C ALA A 381 15.27 21.00 -19.20
N ASP A 382 16.55 21.31 -19.39
CA ASP A 382 17.64 20.38 -19.05
C ASP A 382 17.64 20.03 -17.56
N GLU A 383 17.30 20.98 -16.69
CA GLU A 383 17.19 20.78 -15.25
C GLU A 383 16.13 19.72 -14.92
N LEU A 384 14.96 19.79 -15.55
CA LEU A 384 13.89 18.81 -15.37
C LEU A 384 14.30 17.43 -15.93
N TYR A 385 14.93 17.40 -17.12
CA TYR A 385 15.42 16.17 -17.72
C TYR A 385 16.40 15.45 -16.79
N HIS A 386 17.36 16.17 -16.23
CA HIS A 386 18.34 15.60 -15.32
C HIS A 386 17.75 15.17 -13.98
N ALA A 387 16.80 15.94 -13.42
CA ALA A 387 16.14 15.60 -12.17
C ALA A 387 15.39 14.26 -12.28
N VAL A 388 14.57 14.06 -13.33
CA VAL A 388 13.83 12.82 -13.55
C VAL A 388 14.77 11.63 -13.79
N ILE A 389 15.85 11.80 -14.55
CA ILE A 389 16.86 10.73 -14.72
C ILE A 389 17.48 10.35 -13.38
N LYS A 390 17.81 11.34 -12.55
CA LYS A 390 18.44 11.11 -11.26
C LYS A 390 17.47 10.46 -10.28
N GLU A 391 16.22 10.86 -10.27
CA GLU A 391 15.15 10.24 -9.49
C GLU A 391 15.00 8.75 -9.84
N ASN A 392 14.93 8.41 -11.13
CA ASN A 392 14.87 7.00 -11.55
C ASN A 392 16.14 6.23 -11.11
N ARG A 393 17.34 6.85 -11.22
CA ARG A 393 18.57 6.23 -10.69
C ARG A 393 18.51 5.99 -9.18
N LEU A 394 17.95 6.91 -8.41
CA LEU A 394 17.76 6.78 -6.97
C LEU A 394 16.77 5.66 -6.65
N ALA A 395 15.64 5.60 -7.36
CA ALA A 395 14.66 4.53 -7.23
C ALA A 395 15.29 3.16 -7.51
N ASP A 396 16.08 3.03 -8.57
CA ASP A 396 16.79 1.80 -8.92
C ASP A 396 17.77 1.37 -7.80
N LEU A 397 18.54 2.30 -7.23
CA LEU A 397 19.48 2.01 -6.14
C LEU A 397 18.76 1.62 -4.84
N LEU A 398 17.56 2.17 -4.60
CA LEU A 398 16.72 1.87 -3.44
C LEU A 398 15.80 0.67 -3.64
N MET A 399 15.73 0.08 -4.83
CA MET A 399 14.86 -1.07 -5.10
C MET A 399 15.06 -2.21 -4.08
N ARG A 400 16.29 -2.42 -3.60
CA ARG A 400 16.62 -3.42 -2.56
C ARG A 400 16.11 -3.07 -1.16
N GLU A 401 15.51 -1.89 -0.96
CA GLU A 401 14.83 -1.50 0.27
C GLU A 401 13.36 -1.90 0.29
N THR A 402 12.79 -2.27 -0.88
CA THR A 402 11.38 -2.66 -1.03
C THR A 402 11.13 -4.00 -0.31
N PRO A 403 10.20 -4.07 0.65
CA PRO A 403 9.76 -5.33 1.23
C PRO A 403 9.19 -6.25 0.16
N HIS A 404 9.36 -7.56 0.32
CA HIS A 404 8.87 -8.57 -0.62
C HIS A 404 9.34 -8.34 -2.07
N LEU A 405 10.59 -7.92 -2.23
CA LEU A 405 11.14 -7.55 -3.53
C LEU A 405 10.98 -8.66 -4.58
N GLY A 406 11.15 -9.91 -4.19
CA GLY A 406 10.96 -11.05 -5.10
C GLY A 406 9.55 -11.11 -5.70
N PHE A 407 8.54 -10.71 -4.95
CA PHE A 407 7.17 -10.58 -5.47
C PHE A 407 7.06 -9.45 -6.51
N HIS A 408 7.48 -8.23 -6.20
CA HIS A 408 7.38 -7.09 -7.12
C HIS A 408 8.14 -7.33 -8.44
N LEU A 409 9.37 -7.84 -8.35
CA LEU A 409 10.14 -8.19 -9.55
C LEU A 409 9.41 -9.25 -10.40
N SER A 410 8.82 -10.25 -9.75
CA SER A 410 8.12 -11.32 -10.43
C SER A 410 6.82 -10.86 -11.12
N GLU A 411 6.14 -9.88 -10.55
CA GLU A 411 4.96 -9.27 -11.13
C GLU A 411 5.30 -8.53 -12.44
N ASP A 412 6.30 -7.65 -12.42
CA ASP A 412 6.76 -6.94 -13.62
C ASP A 412 7.26 -7.88 -14.71
N ILE A 413 8.07 -8.87 -14.33
CA ILE A 413 8.56 -9.89 -15.28
C ILE A 413 7.39 -10.72 -15.82
N GLY A 414 6.42 -11.04 -14.99
CA GLY A 414 5.21 -11.78 -15.36
C GLY A 414 4.37 -11.07 -16.42
N ARG A 415 4.09 -9.78 -16.22
CA ARG A 415 3.41 -8.92 -17.19
C ARG A 415 4.20 -8.84 -18.50
N PHE A 416 5.49 -8.56 -18.42
CA PHE A 416 6.35 -8.50 -19.60
C PHE A 416 6.40 -9.84 -20.35
N TRP A 417 6.53 -10.96 -19.62
CA TRP A 417 6.53 -12.30 -20.20
C TRP A 417 5.19 -12.66 -20.84
N SER A 418 4.09 -12.29 -20.21
CA SER A 418 2.76 -12.59 -20.76
C SER A 418 2.55 -11.95 -22.13
N LEU A 419 3.10 -10.75 -22.34
CA LEU A 419 2.99 -10.00 -23.61
C LEU A 419 4.05 -10.40 -24.63
N THR A 420 5.30 -10.63 -24.19
CA THR A 420 6.46 -10.78 -25.10
C THR A 420 6.99 -12.20 -25.19
N GLY A 421 6.71 -13.06 -24.22
CA GLY A 421 7.33 -14.38 -24.04
C GLY A 421 8.78 -14.33 -23.53
N ARG A 422 9.30 -13.16 -23.18
CA ARG A 422 10.67 -12.91 -22.69
C ARG A 422 10.66 -12.72 -21.17
N THR A 423 11.78 -13.05 -20.52
CA THR A 423 11.96 -12.96 -19.06
C THR A 423 13.03 -11.95 -18.66
N ASP A 424 13.70 -11.31 -19.62
CA ASP A 424 14.86 -10.42 -19.42
C ASP A 424 14.49 -8.94 -19.20
N TYR A 425 13.31 -8.66 -18.64
CA TYR A 425 12.79 -7.29 -18.45
C TYR A 425 13.81 -6.37 -17.78
N TYR A 426 14.33 -6.72 -16.62
CA TYR A 426 15.25 -5.87 -15.87
C TYR A 426 16.61 -5.70 -16.55
N SER A 427 17.13 -6.72 -17.23
CA SER A 427 18.36 -6.58 -18.02
C SER A 427 18.15 -5.68 -19.26
N LEU A 428 16.94 -5.71 -19.84
CA LEU A 428 16.54 -4.80 -20.92
C LEU A 428 16.37 -3.38 -20.39
N TYR A 429 15.70 -3.22 -19.24
CA TYR A 429 15.50 -1.95 -18.55
C TYR A 429 16.85 -1.26 -18.26
N GLU A 430 17.80 -1.95 -17.60
CA GLU A 430 19.13 -1.37 -17.30
C GLU A 430 19.85 -0.84 -18.55
N ARG A 431 19.87 -1.64 -19.62
CA ARG A 431 20.52 -1.22 -20.89
C ARG A 431 19.81 -0.01 -21.51
N THR A 432 18.48 -0.03 -21.49
CA THR A 432 17.67 1.03 -22.05
C THR A 432 17.81 2.32 -21.25
N PHE A 433 17.77 2.23 -19.91
CA PHE A 433 17.99 3.36 -19.01
C PHE A 433 19.40 3.95 -19.19
N THR A 434 20.43 3.10 -19.27
CA THR A 434 21.81 3.55 -19.54
C THR A 434 21.93 4.32 -20.87
N HIS A 435 21.23 3.86 -21.91
CA HIS A 435 21.21 4.53 -23.20
C HIS A 435 20.43 5.85 -23.17
N PHE A 436 19.26 5.83 -22.52
CA PHE A 436 18.40 7.01 -22.38
C PHE A 436 19.07 8.10 -21.55
N SER A 437 19.67 7.75 -20.41
CA SER A 437 20.34 8.72 -19.51
C SER A 437 21.61 9.33 -20.12
N ALA A 438 22.22 8.67 -21.10
CA ALA A 438 23.36 9.20 -21.84
C ALA A 438 22.99 10.18 -22.96
N ASP A 439 21.70 10.30 -23.33
CA ASP A 439 21.18 11.14 -24.40
C ASP A 439 21.02 12.60 -23.97
N GLN A 440 22.15 13.32 -23.84
CA GLN A 440 22.17 14.72 -23.41
C GLN A 440 21.47 15.67 -24.39
N GLU A 441 21.26 15.27 -25.65
CA GLU A 441 20.56 16.05 -26.67
C GLU A 441 19.04 15.82 -26.66
N GLN A 442 18.55 14.93 -25.79
CA GLN A 442 17.13 14.54 -25.67
C GLN A 442 16.55 14.04 -27.02
N SER A 443 17.37 13.42 -27.84
CA SER A 443 16.98 12.97 -29.19
C SER A 443 15.94 11.84 -29.15
N ILE A 444 16.00 10.96 -28.13
CA ILE A 444 15.05 9.87 -27.89
C ILE A 444 13.70 10.48 -27.46
N LEU A 445 13.70 11.38 -26.49
CA LEU A 445 12.49 12.08 -26.02
C LEU A 445 11.77 12.77 -27.17
N ARG A 446 12.49 13.60 -27.95
CA ARG A 446 11.92 14.34 -29.09
C ARG A 446 11.36 13.42 -30.16
N ARG A 447 12.04 12.31 -30.46
CA ARG A 447 11.58 11.30 -31.39
C ARG A 447 10.30 10.63 -30.94
N LEU A 448 10.23 10.23 -29.66
CA LEU A 448 9.05 9.57 -29.09
C LEU A 448 7.87 10.55 -28.96
N ALA A 449 8.10 11.78 -28.51
CA ALA A 449 7.06 12.82 -28.49
C ALA A 449 6.46 13.07 -29.87
N LYS A 450 7.30 13.08 -30.93
CA LYS A 450 6.85 13.22 -32.33
C LYS A 450 6.02 12.02 -32.80
N GLN A 451 6.33 10.79 -32.34
CA GLN A 451 5.56 9.59 -32.68
C GLN A 451 4.17 9.62 -32.05
N VAL A 452 4.06 10.00 -30.76
CA VAL A 452 2.79 10.04 -30.05
C VAL A 452 1.96 11.30 -30.34
N LEU A 453 2.55 12.34 -30.91
CA LEU A 453 1.83 13.52 -31.41
C LEU A 453 0.92 13.18 -32.61
N ASN A 454 1.28 12.19 -33.43
CA ASN A 454 0.49 11.74 -34.59
C ASN A 454 0.39 10.21 -34.56
N PRO A 455 -0.27 9.66 -33.54
CA PRO A 455 -0.31 8.22 -33.35
C PRO A 455 -1.16 7.53 -34.42
N PRO A 456 -0.79 6.31 -34.84
CA PRO A 456 -1.58 5.55 -35.79
C PRO A 456 -2.94 5.12 -35.22
N SER A 457 -3.06 5.04 -33.91
CA SER A 457 -4.28 4.68 -33.20
C SER A 457 -4.33 5.38 -31.83
N ALA A 458 -5.43 6.09 -31.59
CA ALA A 458 -5.67 6.75 -30.31
C ALA A 458 -7.16 7.00 -30.07
N VAL A 459 -7.54 7.18 -28.83
CA VAL A 459 -8.92 7.50 -28.42
C VAL A 459 -8.93 8.62 -27.39
N LEU A 460 -9.85 9.56 -27.57
CA LEU A 460 -10.25 10.51 -26.55
C LEU A 460 -11.56 10.01 -25.94
N SER A 461 -11.53 9.55 -24.69
CA SER A 461 -12.69 9.04 -23.97
C SER A 461 -13.08 9.96 -22.82
N ALA A 462 -14.38 9.92 -22.44
CA ALA A 462 -14.84 10.56 -21.22
C ALA A 462 -15.84 9.67 -20.50
N ALA A 463 -15.60 9.42 -19.23
CA ALA A 463 -16.57 8.82 -18.32
C ALA A 463 -17.29 9.93 -17.56
N ILE A 464 -18.59 10.00 -17.76
CA ILE A 464 -19.44 11.07 -17.24
C ILE A 464 -20.35 10.46 -16.16
N PRO A 465 -20.21 10.88 -14.88
CA PRO A 465 -21.05 10.35 -13.83
C PRO A 465 -22.52 10.74 -14.05
N VAL A 466 -23.42 9.79 -13.88
CA VAL A 466 -24.87 9.99 -14.00
C VAL A 466 -25.52 9.61 -12.68
N PRO A 467 -25.83 10.60 -11.82
CA PRO A 467 -26.50 10.36 -10.54
C PRO A 467 -27.81 9.57 -10.71
N GLY A 468 -28.04 8.59 -9.84
CA GLY A 468 -29.20 7.70 -9.90
C GLY A 468 -29.05 6.50 -10.86
N LEU A 469 -27.99 6.44 -11.68
CA LEU A 469 -27.77 5.31 -12.59
C LEU A 469 -27.31 4.05 -11.83
N ALA A 470 -26.57 4.20 -10.74
CA ALA A 470 -26.15 3.07 -9.91
C ALA A 470 -27.38 2.36 -9.31
N GLU A 471 -28.27 3.09 -8.67
CA GLU A 471 -29.53 2.55 -8.14
C GLU A 471 -30.42 1.97 -9.24
N ALA A 472 -30.42 2.57 -10.43
CA ALA A 472 -31.20 2.03 -11.55
C ALA A 472 -30.69 0.65 -12.00
N LEU A 473 -29.37 0.43 -12.03
CA LEU A 473 -28.76 -0.86 -12.33
C LEU A 473 -29.01 -1.88 -11.22
N GLU A 474 -28.93 -1.50 -9.97
CA GLU A 474 -29.30 -2.35 -8.83
C GLU A 474 -30.79 -2.76 -8.89
N GLN A 475 -31.68 -1.82 -9.18
CA GLN A 475 -33.10 -2.11 -9.37
C GLN A 475 -33.36 -3.00 -10.57
N GLU A 476 -32.58 -2.89 -11.65
CA GLU A 476 -32.66 -3.82 -12.79
C GLU A 476 -32.29 -5.25 -12.37
N ARG A 477 -31.18 -5.40 -11.62
CA ARG A 477 -30.75 -6.67 -11.03
C ARG A 477 -31.84 -7.28 -10.15
N ASP A 478 -32.40 -6.49 -9.24
CA ASP A 478 -33.42 -6.95 -8.30
C ASP A 478 -34.73 -7.31 -9.02
N ARG A 479 -35.08 -6.58 -10.11
CA ARG A 479 -36.20 -6.92 -10.96
C ARG A 479 -35.95 -8.25 -11.65
N TRP A 480 -34.78 -8.44 -12.21
CA TRP A 480 -34.42 -9.70 -12.86
C TRP A 480 -34.46 -10.89 -11.89
N LEU A 481 -34.02 -10.72 -10.65
CA LEU A 481 -34.11 -11.74 -9.60
C LEU A 481 -35.56 -12.09 -9.26
N ARG A 482 -36.44 -11.09 -9.14
CA ARG A 482 -37.87 -11.33 -8.94
C ARG A 482 -38.52 -12.08 -10.12
N GLU A 483 -38.20 -11.71 -11.34
CA GLU A 483 -38.67 -12.39 -12.54
C GLU A 483 -38.15 -13.83 -12.62
N LYS A 484 -36.88 -14.05 -12.32
CA LYS A 484 -36.25 -15.37 -12.24
C LYS A 484 -36.99 -16.24 -11.21
N LYS A 485 -37.21 -15.75 -10.00
CA LYS A 485 -37.97 -16.46 -8.96
C LYS A 485 -39.38 -16.79 -9.42
N ALA A 486 -40.09 -15.83 -10.02
CA ALA A 486 -41.47 -16.03 -10.52
C ALA A 486 -41.56 -17.07 -11.64
N SER A 487 -40.49 -17.27 -12.41
CA SER A 487 -40.43 -18.29 -13.47
C SER A 487 -40.16 -19.71 -12.95
N MET A 488 -39.70 -19.84 -11.67
CA MET A 488 -39.39 -21.16 -11.11
C MET A 488 -40.65 -21.93 -10.71
N SER A 489 -40.62 -23.21 -10.96
CA SER A 489 -41.68 -24.12 -10.48
C SER A 489 -41.54 -24.34 -8.96
N PRO A 490 -42.61 -24.76 -8.26
CA PRO A 490 -42.56 -25.10 -6.83
C PRO A 490 -41.45 -26.12 -6.47
N LYS A 491 -41.15 -27.02 -7.42
CA LYS A 491 -40.09 -28.04 -7.26
C LYS A 491 -38.70 -27.39 -7.30
N GLU A 492 -38.47 -26.44 -8.20
CA GLU A 492 -37.22 -25.72 -8.33
C GLU A 492 -36.98 -24.80 -7.11
N LEU A 493 -38.01 -24.11 -6.64
CA LEU A 493 -37.93 -23.30 -5.40
C LEU A 493 -37.54 -24.18 -4.20
N GLN A 494 -38.19 -25.35 -4.01
CA GLN A 494 -37.83 -26.28 -2.94
C GLN A 494 -36.43 -26.86 -3.09
N ALA A 495 -35.95 -27.07 -4.32
CA ALA A 495 -34.60 -27.52 -4.59
C ALA A 495 -33.57 -26.43 -4.19
N LEU A 496 -33.82 -25.17 -4.57
CA LEU A 496 -32.95 -24.03 -4.21
C LEU A 496 -32.91 -23.77 -2.71
N ILE A 497 -34.03 -23.83 -2.00
CA ILE A 497 -34.07 -23.73 -0.52
C ILE A 497 -33.18 -24.79 0.13
N ARG A 498 -33.26 -26.06 -0.34
CA ARG A 498 -32.38 -27.12 0.18
C ARG A 498 -30.92 -26.87 -0.16
N GLU A 499 -30.63 -26.42 -1.38
CA GLU A 499 -29.28 -26.08 -1.81
C GLU A 499 -28.70 -24.96 -0.94
N THR A 500 -29.49 -23.92 -0.62
CA THR A 500 -29.13 -22.83 0.30
C THR A 500 -28.81 -23.36 1.70
N GLU A 501 -29.68 -24.23 2.27
CA GLU A 501 -29.43 -24.85 3.58
C GLU A 501 -28.18 -25.73 3.59
N ASP A 502 -27.99 -26.54 2.54
CA ASP A 502 -26.85 -27.45 2.43
C ASP A 502 -25.56 -26.68 2.21
N PHE A 503 -25.59 -25.57 1.46
CA PHE A 503 -24.44 -24.67 1.31
C PHE A 503 -24.07 -24.01 2.65
N LYS A 504 -25.05 -23.47 3.40
CA LYS A 504 -24.81 -22.89 4.73
C LYS A 504 -24.20 -23.89 5.70
N LYS A 505 -24.70 -25.14 5.71
CA LYS A 505 -24.12 -26.23 6.54
C LYS A 505 -22.70 -26.58 6.09
N TRP A 506 -22.44 -26.62 4.80
CA TRP A 506 -21.12 -26.88 4.23
C TRP A 506 -20.16 -25.73 4.54
N SER A 507 -20.58 -24.48 4.40
CA SER A 507 -19.74 -23.31 4.70
C SER A 507 -19.36 -23.20 6.18
N ALA A 508 -20.24 -23.63 7.07
CA ALA A 508 -20.00 -23.60 8.53
C ALA A 508 -19.10 -24.72 9.05
N GLN A 509 -18.68 -25.69 8.22
CA GLN A 509 -17.80 -26.77 8.68
C GLN A 509 -16.38 -26.25 8.87
N ASP A 510 -15.81 -26.47 10.03
CA ASP A 510 -14.39 -26.24 10.30
C ASP A 510 -13.58 -27.43 9.75
N LYS A 511 -13.00 -27.27 8.55
CA LYS A 511 -12.16 -28.26 7.88
C LYS A 511 -10.91 -27.57 7.39
N SER A 512 -9.80 -27.78 8.07
CA SER A 512 -8.48 -27.25 7.72
C SER A 512 -7.48 -28.38 7.46
N CYS A 513 -6.42 -28.09 6.75
CA CYS A 513 -5.29 -28.97 6.52
C CYS A 513 -4.00 -28.23 6.85
N LEU A 514 -3.21 -28.78 7.78
CA LEU A 514 -1.99 -28.13 8.31
C LEU A 514 -0.71 -28.92 7.99
N ASP A 515 -0.72 -29.81 7.00
CA ASP A 515 0.43 -30.65 6.64
C ASP A 515 1.61 -29.85 6.04
N PHE A 516 1.39 -28.58 5.76
CA PHE A 516 2.41 -27.66 5.29
C PHE A 516 3.25 -27.01 6.40
N LEU A 517 2.93 -27.19 7.68
CA LEU A 517 3.66 -26.56 8.78
C LEU A 517 5.08 -27.09 8.92
N ILE A 518 6.02 -26.22 9.25
CA ILE A 518 7.36 -26.56 9.73
C ILE A 518 7.36 -26.63 11.26
N GLN A 519 8.40 -27.26 11.84
CA GLN A 519 8.53 -27.30 13.29
C GLN A 519 9.05 -25.96 13.84
N PRO A 520 8.59 -25.49 15.03
CA PRO A 520 9.05 -24.24 15.63
C PRO A 520 10.58 -24.16 15.82
N GLU A 521 11.27 -25.31 15.96
CA GLU A 521 12.73 -25.38 16.06
C GLU A 521 13.45 -25.03 14.77
N GLN A 522 12.75 -25.07 13.63
CA GLN A 522 13.30 -24.69 12.30
C GLN A 522 13.19 -23.20 12.00
N LEU A 523 12.52 -22.43 12.88
CA LEU A 523 12.46 -20.97 12.74
C LEU A 523 13.84 -20.34 12.90
N PRO A 524 14.20 -19.31 12.11
CA PRO A 524 15.48 -18.63 12.21
C PRO A 524 15.62 -17.91 13.57
N GLU A 525 16.86 -17.66 14.02
CA GLU A 525 17.07 -16.77 15.17
C GLU A 525 16.77 -15.30 14.77
N PRO A 526 16.18 -14.49 15.69
CA PRO A 526 16.02 -13.07 15.43
C PRO A 526 17.38 -12.40 15.29
N GLU A 527 17.50 -11.54 14.28
CA GLU A 527 18.74 -10.84 14.00
C GLU A 527 19.09 -9.82 15.08
N GLU A 528 20.37 -9.65 15.33
CA GLU A 528 20.87 -8.50 16.07
C GLU A 528 20.80 -7.25 15.20
N ASP A 529 20.62 -6.08 15.82
CA ASP A 529 20.68 -4.83 15.08
C ASP A 529 22.05 -4.66 14.40
N PRO A 530 22.09 -4.11 13.16
CA PRO A 530 23.35 -3.80 12.49
C PRO A 530 24.24 -2.89 13.36
N PRO A 531 25.57 -3.06 13.29
CA PRO A 531 26.49 -2.25 14.07
C PRO A 531 26.43 -0.77 13.67
N PHE A 532 26.47 0.11 14.65
CA PHE A 532 26.58 1.54 14.45
C PHE A 532 27.49 2.15 15.52
N PHE A 533 27.96 3.34 15.27
CA PHE A 533 28.71 4.13 16.25
C PHE A 533 28.01 5.47 16.50
N SER A 534 28.22 6.04 17.68
CA SER A 534 27.62 7.32 18.07
C SER A 534 28.62 8.18 18.81
N GLY A 535 28.48 9.50 18.68
CA GLY A 535 29.35 10.45 19.39
C GLY A 535 29.06 11.90 19.03
N LEU A 536 29.67 12.81 19.81
CA LEU A 536 29.61 14.25 19.53
C LEU A 536 30.65 14.64 18.48
N ARG A 537 30.22 15.37 17.44
CA ARG A 537 31.04 15.97 16.40
C ARG A 537 30.67 17.45 16.26
N HIS A 538 31.59 18.37 16.41
CA HIS A 538 31.35 19.81 16.39
C HIS A 538 30.16 20.27 17.26
N GLY A 539 29.88 19.54 18.35
CA GLY A 539 28.77 19.83 19.28
C GLY A 539 27.42 19.23 18.83
N ILE A 540 27.37 18.51 17.71
CA ILE A 540 26.18 17.78 17.21
C ILE A 540 26.33 16.31 17.59
N PHE A 541 25.23 15.69 18.07
CA PHE A 541 25.21 14.25 18.32
C PHE A 541 24.96 13.51 17.01
N CYS A 542 25.90 12.67 16.62
CA CYS A 542 25.85 11.93 15.37
C CYS A 542 25.86 10.41 15.62
N CYS A 543 25.05 9.66 14.86
CA CYS A 543 25.16 8.21 14.75
C CYS A 543 25.40 7.83 13.29
N GLY A 544 26.25 6.83 13.08
CA GLY A 544 26.55 6.31 11.73
C GLY A 544 26.55 4.80 11.69
N SER A 545 25.96 4.23 10.66
CA SER A 545 25.97 2.80 10.41
C SER A 545 26.42 2.49 8.98
N PRO A 546 27.49 1.68 8.80
CA PRO A 546 28.00 1.36 7.46
C PRO A 546 27.04 0.46 6.71
N SER A 547 26.75 0.78 5.44
CA SER A 547 25.92 0.03 4.52
C SER A 547 26.74 -0.66 3.43
N PRO A 548 26.36 -1.85 2.95
CA PRO A 548 26.94 -2.47 1.76
C PRO A 548 26.44 -1.85 0.45
N LEU A 549 25.38 -1.03 0.47
CA LEU A 549 24.88 -0.35 -0.73
C LEU A 549 25.80 0.83 -1.05
N ALA A 550 26.34 0.81 -2.27
CA ALA A 550 27.28 1.82 -2.74
C ALA A 550 26.54 3.01 -3.37
N GLY A 551 27.09 4.21 -3.19
CA GLY A 551 26.64 5.43 -3.86
C GLY A 551 25.36 6.03 -3.31
N ILE A 552 24.68 5.41 -2.35
CA ILE A 552 23.43 5.88 -1.77
C ILE A 552 23.46 5.89 -0.24
N GLY A 553 22.73 6.82 0.36
CA GLY A 553 22.56 6.90 1.82
C GLY A 553 21.14 7.25 2.22
N SER A 554 20.79 6.87 3.45
CA SER A 554 19.58 7.34 4.13
C SER A 554 20.00 8.15 5.35
N TYR A 555 19.33 9.27 5.55
CA TYR A 555 19.68 10.31 6.52
C TYR A 555 18.47 10.66 7.36
N GLN A 556 18.69 11.02 8.63
CA GLN A 556 17.65 11.54 9.51
C GLN A 556 18.20 12.63 10.40
N LEU A 557 17.49 13.74 10.48
CA LEU A 557 17.83 14.88 11.32
C LEU A 557 16.70 15.14 12.33
N PHE A 558 17.02 15.21 13.62
CA PHE A 558 16.05 15.48 14.67
C PHE A 558 16.24 16.89 15.22
N PHE A 559 15.14 17.61 15.32
CA PHE A 559 15.03 18.94 15.89
C PHE A 559 14.33 18.88 17.25
N ASP A 560 14.84 19.62 18.24
CA ASP A 560 14.25 19.72 19.57
C ASP A 560 13.04 20.67 19.57
N LEU A 561 11.86 20.19 19.90
CA LEU A 561 10.63 20.97 20.00
C LEU A 561 10.32 21.47 21.41
N SER A 562 11.20 21.26 22.40
CA SER A 562 10.95 21.58 23.81
C SER A 562 10.70 23.08 24.08
N GLU A 563 11.04 23.96 23.14
CA GLU A 563 10.80 25.40 23.26
C GLU A 563 9.46 25.85 22.67
N LEU A 564 8.76 25.00 22.00
CA LEU A 564 7.43 25.31 21.47
C LEU A 564 6.43 25.39 22.63
N SER A 565 5.52 26.37 22.56
CA SER A 565 4.53 26.61 23.60
C SER A 565 3.27 27.24 23.00
N GLY A 566 2.13 26.98 23.63
CA GLY A 566 0.87 27.62 23.22
C GLY A 566 0.53 27.34 21.75
N GLU A 567 0.31 28.40 20.98
CA GLU A 567 -0.07 28.32 19.57
C GLU A 567 1.05 27.86 18.65
N ASP A 568 2.34 27.85 19.09
CA ASP A 568 3.44 27.35 18.26
C ASP A 568 3.12 25.94 17.72
N TRP A 569 2.43 25.10 18.49
CA TRP A 569 2.06 23.74 18.11
C TRP A 569 1.13 23.67 16.92
N ASN A 570 0.15 24.55 16.86
CA ASN A 570 -0.79 24.63 15.73
C ASN A 570 -0.07 25.18 14.48
N TYR A 571 0.82 26.16 14.68
CA TYR A 571 1.64 26.68 13.59
C TYR A 571 2.65 25.66 13.05
N LEU A 572 3.05 24.64 13.81
CA LEU A 572 3.94 23.58 13.35
C LEU A 572 3.33 22.83 12.16
N THR A 573 2.06 22.45 12.25
CA THR A 573 1.34 21.79 11.16
C THR A 573 1.27 22.70 9.92
N LEU A 574 0.85 23.96 10.10
CA LEU A 574 0.83 24.92 8.99
C LEU A 574 2.22 25.12 8.38
N TYR A 575 3.27 25.22 9.20
CA TYR A 575 4.64 25.37 8.73
C TYR A 575 5.06 24.20 7.85
N GLN A 576 4.75 22.95 8.25
CA GLN A 576 5.07 21.75 7.46
C GLN A 576 4.33 21.72 6.12
N MET A 577 3.05 22.11 6.09
CA MET A 577 2.27 22.23 4.85
C MET A 577 2.87 23.22 3.85
N LEU A 578 3.59 24.24 4.35
CA LEU A 578 4.16 25.31 3.54
C LEU A 578 5.58 25.01 3.05
N LEU A 579 6.23 23.96 3.55
CA LEU A 579 7.53 23.52 3.04
C LEU A 579 7.36 23.11 1.56
N THR A 580 8.26 23.59 0.70
CA THR A 580 8.22 23.40 -0.77
C THR A 580 7.08 24.07 -1.54
N GLU A 581 6.13 24.71 -0.86
CA GLU A 581 5.01 25.42 -1.49
C GLU A 581 5.19 26.96 -1.52
N LEU A 582 6.23 27.47 -0.89
CA LEU A 582 6.58 28.90 -0.87
C LEU A 582 8.00 29.13 -1.37
N ASP A 583 8.20 30.22 -2.12
CA ASP A 583 9.56 30.65 -2.44
C ASP A 583 10.43 30.76 -1.18
N THR A 584 11.69 30.41 -1.30
CA THR A 584 12.70 30.73 -0.28
C THR A 584 13.49 31.98 -0.70
N ARG A 585 14.51 32.32 0.08
CA ARG A 585 15.43 33.42 -0.31
C ARG A 585 16.26 33.10 -1.53
N ARG A 586 16.53 31.81 -1.80
CA ARG A 586 17.45 31.37 -2.85
C ARG A 586 16.70 30.80 -4.06
N PHE A 587 15.55 30.19 -3.86
CA PHE A 587 14.86 29.39 -4.86
C PHE A 587 13.37 29.74 -4.94
N CYS A 588 12.84 29.86 -6.16
CA CYS A 588 11.40 29.85 -6.37
C CYS A 588 10.82 28.43 -6.26
N VAL A 589 9.51 28.31 -6.09
CA VAL A 589 8.80 27.00 -5.92
C VAL A 589 9.14 26.03 -7.06
N GLU A 590 9.16 26.48 -8.31
CA GLU A 590 9.51 25.62 -9.46
C GLU A 590 10.92 25.02 -9.32
N GLN A 591 11.90 25.84 -8.90
CA GLN A 591 13.26 25.37 -8.65
C GLN A 591 13.33 24.41 -7.46
N GLN A 592 12.55 24.67 -6.41
CA GLN A 592 12.50 23.82 -5.23
C GLN A 592 11.97 22.42 -5.58
N LYS A 593 10.90 22.32 -6.37
CA LYS A 593 10.33 21.04 -6.81
C LYS A 593 11.34 20.20 -7.61
N ILE A 594 12.08 20.83 -8.51
CA ILE A 594 13.15 20.17 -9.25
C ILE A 594 14.26 19.70 -8.30
N MET A 595 14.70 20.55 -7.38
CA MET A 595 15.75 20.21 -6.40
C MET A 595 15.30 19.16 -5.38
N GLU A 596 14.03 19.18 -4.97
CA GLU A 596 13.45 18.16 -4.09
C GLU A 596 13.54 16.78 -4.74
N GLN A 597 13.07 16.68 -5.98
CA GLN A 597 13.14 15.47 -6.80
C GLN A 597 14.59 14.99 -7.01
N GLU A 598 15.51 15.92 -7.19
CA GLU A 598 16.91 15.62 -7.48
C GLU A 598 17.72 15.24 -6.23
N TYR A 599 17.42 15.81 -5.05
CA TYR A 599 18.28 15.73 -3.87
C TYR A 599 17.63 15.23 -2.58
N LEU A 600 16.29 15.23 -2.49
CA LEU A 600 15.55 14.83 -1.28
C LEU A 600 14.58 13.68 -1.58
N TYR A 601 15.11 12.58 -2.10
CA TYR A 601 14.28 11.42 -2.41
C TYR A 601 13.62 10.87 -1.14
N ASP A 602 12.32 10.60 -1.22
CA ASP A 602 11.50 10.04 -0.13
C ASP A 602 11.60 10.86 1.16
N CYS A 603 11.56 12.21 1.01
CA CYS A 603 11.69 13.14 2.13
C CYS A 603 10.40 13.19 2.94
N THR A 604 10.48 12.81 4.21
CA THR A 604 9.33 12.79 5.12
C THR A 604 9.62 13.50 6.44
N PHE A 605 8.58 14.13 7.00
CA PHE A 605 8.58 14.75 8.32
C PHE A 605 7.76 13.90 9.29
N ASP A 606 8.27 13.72 10.49
CA ASP A 606 7.61 12.91 11.52
C ASP A 606 7.82 13.55 12.91
N GLU A 607 6.77 13.62 13.71
CA GLU A 607 6.84 14.10 15.08
C GLU A 607 6.86 12.92 16.05
N LEU A 608 7.67 13.05 17.07
CA LEU A 608 7.84 11.99 18.05
C LEU A 608 8.10 12.53 19.46
N TYR A 609 7.64 11.77 20.44
CA TYR A 609 7.91 12.03 21.83
C TYR A 609 8.28 10.72 22.55
N PRO A 610 9.57 10.35 22.55
CA PRO A 610 10.04 9.11 23.17
C PRO A 610 9.61 8.98 24.62
N ASP A 611 9.30 7.75 25.03
CA ASP A 611 9.01 7.42 26.44
C ASP A 611 10.19 7.72 27.35
N ALA A 612 9.97 7.71 28.68
CA ALA A 612 10.98 7.99 29.69
C ALA A 612 12.23 7.09 29.60
N ASP A 613 12.11 5.90 29.02
CA ASP A 613 13.21 4.96 28.78
C ASP A 613 14.31 5.54 27.86
N ALA A 614 13.97 6.55 27.06
CA ALA A 614 14.92 7.26 26.19
C ALA A 614 15.86 8.22 26.96
N GLY A 615 15.69 8.40 28.28
CA GLY A 615 16.55 9.25 29.11
C GLY A 615 16.51 10.72 28.65
N GLU A 616 17.67 11.29 28.31
CA GLU A 616 17.78 12.69 27.84
C GLU A 616 17.03 12.95 26.51
N ASN A 617 16.72 11.89 25.73
CA ASN A 617 15.95 11.99 24.50
C ASN A 617 14.45 11.94 24.74
N SER A 618 13.96 11.72 25.96
CA SER A 618 12.53 11.81 26.30
C SER A 618 12.05 13.26 26.25
N ARG A 619 11.88 13.78 25.05
CA ARG A 619 11.40 15.13 24.73
C ARG A 619 10.68 15.17 23.40
N PRO A 620 9.79 16.16 23.17
CA PRO A 620 9.16 16.31 21.87
C PRO A 620 10.20 16.67 20.80
N MET A 621 10.19 15.98 19.69
CA MET A 621 11.09 16.17 18.55
C MET A 621 10.33 16.14 17.24
N MET A 622 10.85 16.83 16.23
CA MET A 622 10.51 16.64 14.84
C MET A 622 11.70 16.01 14.13
N SER A 623 11.45 15.02 13.32
CA SER A 623 12.50 14.43 12.48
C SER A 623 12.21 14.63 11.01
N VAL A 624 13.27 14.78 10.23
CA VAL A 624 13.24 14.78 8.77
C VAL A 624 14.06 13.58 8.30
N VAL A 625 13.48 12.76 7.47
CA VAL A 625 14.13 11.58 6.86
C VAL A 625 14.19 11.80 5.36
N TRP A 626 15.33 11.52 4.75
CA TRP A 626 15.48 11.54 3.30
C TRP A 626 16.53 10.55 2.84
N SER A 627 16.48 10.17 1.58
CA SER A 627 17.50 9.38 0.90
C SER A 627 18.11 10.18 -0.25
N GLY A 628 19.32 9.84 -0.65
CA GLY A 628 20.00 10.52 -1.74
C GLY A 628 21.36 9.93 -2.07
N LEU A 629 21.94 10.35 -3.20
CA LEU A 629 23.30 9.96 -3.56
C LEU A 629 24.31 10.49 -2.53
N THR A 630 25.27 9.67 -2.15
CA THR A 630 26.29 10.05 -1.15
C THR A 630 27.17 11.20 -1.62
N GLU A 631 27.37 11.34 -2.95
CA GLU A 631 28.08 12.45 -3.58
C GLU A 631 27.37 13.81 -3.46
N ASP A 632 26.03 13.80 -3.37
CA ASP A 632 25.19 15.01 -3.29
C ASP A 632 24.78 15.38 -1.86
N PHE A 633 25.25 14.65 -0.86
CA PHE A 633 24.80 14.82 0.52
C PHE A 633 24.87 16.28 1.02
N GLU A 634 25.94 17.00 0.71
CA GLU A 634 26.09 18.38 1.14
C GLU A 634 25.05 19.31 0.52
N ILE A 635 24.72 19.09 -0.76
CA ILE A 635 23.70 19.87 -1.49
C ILE A 635 22.32 19.56 -0.89
N SER A 636 22.02 18.29 -0.63
CA SER A 636 20.73 17.88 -0.08
C SER A 636 20.50 18.47 1.32
N LEU A 637 21.49 18.42 2.19
CA LEU A 637 21.39 19.01 3.53
C LEU A 637 21.29 20.55 3.50
N ASP A 638 22.09 21.23 2.67
CA ASP A 638 22.02 22.69 2.51
C ASP A 638 20.67 23.14 1.96
N PHE A 639 20.14 22.41 0.99
CA PHE A 639 18.81 22.67 0.42
C PHE A 639 17.70 22.43 1.46
N LEU A 640 17.73 21.32 2.18
CA LEU A 640 16.78 21.05 3.26
C LEU A 640 16.77 22.17 4.31
N LEU A 641 17.95 22.63 4.75
CA LEU A 641 18.05 23.72 5.71
C LEU A 641 17.57 25.07 5.14
N GLU A 642 17.75 25.32 3.83
CA GLU A 642 17.19 26.49 3.15
C GLU A 642 15.66 26.46 3.17
N LEU A 643 15.04 25.32 2.78
CA LEU A 643 13.58 25.14 2.81
C LEU A 643 13.01 25.40 4.20
N MET A 644 13.59 24.77 5.21
CA MET A 644 13.12 24.86 6.58
C MET A 644 13.28 26.24 7.21
N ARG A 645 14.24 27.05 6.76
CA ARG A 645 14.62 28.28 7.45
C ARG A 645 14.14 29.54 6.77
N ASN A 646 14.08 29.54 5.46
CA ASN A 646 14.03 30.75 4.66
C ASN A 646 12.77 30.88 3.77
N GLY A 647 11.68 30.17 4.09
CA GLY A 647 10.39 30.31 3.42
C GLY A 647 9.87 31.75 3.48
N ASN A 648 9.26 32.23 2.40
CA ASN A 648 8.70 33.58 2.31
C ASN A 648 7.23 33.60 2.75
N TYR A 649 7.00 33.76 4.04
CA TYR A 649 5.66 33.75 4.64
C TYR A 649 4.87 35.06 4.40
N GLU A 650 5.33 35.98 3.55
CA GLU A 650 4.57 37.14 3.11
C GLU A 650 3.65 36.85 1.89
N TYR A 651 3.82 35.70 1.23
CA TYR A 651 2.99 35.26 0.10
C TYR A 651 1.64 34.70 0.58
N ARG A 652 0.77 35.60 1.09
CA ARG A 652 -0.49 35.25 1.78
C ARG A 652 -1.50 34.58 0.87
N GLU A 653 -1.53 34.97 -0.40
CA GLU A 653 -2.40 34.35 -1.41
C GLU A 653 -2.00 32.86 -1.60
N THR A 654 -0.73 32.60 -1.74
CA THR A 654 -0.22 31.22 -1.84
C THR A 654 -0.50 30.42 -0.56
N ILE A 655 -0.32 31.01 0.63
CA ILE A 655 -0.65 30.35 1.90
C ILE A 655 -2.14 29.99 1.94
N SER A 656 -3.03 30.87 1.47
CA SER A 656 -4.48 30.57 1.41
C SER A 656 -4.74 29.38 0.49
N GLN A 657 -4.15 29.38 -0.71
CA GLN A 657 -4.31 28.31 -1.69
C GLN A 657 -3.79 26.96 -1.15
N VAL A 658 -2.64 26.95 -0.48
CA VAL A 658 -2.09 25.75 0.16
C VAL A 658 -3.00 25.25 1.26
N ILE A 659 -3.54 26.14 2.12
CA ILE A 659 -4.50 25.72 3.14
C ILE A 659 -5.77 25.16 2.47
N GLU A 660 -6.33 25.80 1.45
CA GLU A 660 -7.51 25.31 0.73
C GLU A 660 -7.28 23.93 0.13
N LYS A 661 -6.10 23.69 -0.44
CA LYS A 661 -5.70 22.42 -1.04
C LYS A 661 -5.66 21.27 0.00
N TYR A 662 -5.03 21.49 1.15
CA TYR A 662 -4.81 20.45 2.15
C TYR A 662 -5.82 20.40 3.31
N LEU A 663 -6.68 21.41 3.47
CA LEU A 663 -7.67 21.48 4.55
C LEU A 663 -8.60 20.25 4.58
N PRO A 664 -9.04 19.67 3.43
CA PRO A 664 -9.87 18.48 3.43
C PRO A 664 -9.20 17.24 4.07
N ASP A 665 -7.88 17.15 4.08
CA ASP A 665 -7.13 16.02 4.66
C ASP A 665 -7.12 16.06 6.19
N TYR A 666 -7.35 17.24 6.77
CA TYR A 666 -7.48 17.46 8.22
C TYR A 666 -8.94 17.35 8.71
N ASP A 667 -9.90 17.12 7.81
CA ASP A 667 -11.29 16.87 8.18
C ASP A 667 -11.48 15.44 8.68
N LEU A 668 -11.22 15.24 9.97
CA LEU A 668 -11.39 13.95 10.63
C LEU A 668 -12.85 13.46 10.69
N SER A 669 -13.82 14.26 10.23
CA SER A 669 -15.24 13.87 10.24
C SER A 669 -15.61 12.87 9.16
N LYS A 670 -14.76 12.67 8.15
CA LYS A 670 -15.02 11.74 7.05
C LYS A 670 -14.91 10.28 7.52
N SER A 671 -15.75 9.40 6.96
CA SER A 671 -15.78 7.96 7.30
C SER A 671 -14.43 7.26 7.08
N GLU A 672 -13.69 7.63 6.03
CA GLU A 672 -12.37 7.09 5.70
C GLU A 672 -11.33 7.26 6.82
N ASN A 673 -11.49 8.27 7.67
CA ASN A 673 -10.61 8.51 8.83
C ASN A 673 -10.99 7.68 10.07
N GLY A 674 -12.13 7.00 10.05
CA GLY A 674 -12.65 6.24 11.19
C GLY A 674 -11.65 5.24 11.79
N PRO A 675 -11.07 4.32 11.00
CA PRO A 675 -10.15 3.29 11.51
C PRO A 675 -8.89 3.88 12.17
N SER A 676 -8.26 4.88 11.57
CA SER A 676 -7.04 5.52 12.08
C SER A 676 -7.33 6.36 13.32
N LEU A 677 -8.46 7.05 13.34
CA LEU A 677 -8.91 7.85 14.49
C LEU A 677 -9.23 6.94 15.70
N ALA A 678 -9.93 5.82 15.48
CA ALA A 678 -10.22 4.87 16.54
C ALA A 678 -8.93 4.32 17.17
N TYR A 679 -7.95 3.98 16.34
CA TYR A 679 -6.64 3.52 16.79
C TYR A 679 -5.92 4.60 17.63
N SER A 680 -5.81 5.82 17.09
CA SER A 680 -5.13 6.94 17.76
C SER A 680 -5.77 7.30 19.11
N LEU A 681 -7.11 7.26 19.20
CA LEU A 681 -7.84 7.52 20.43
C LEU A 681 -7.56 6.50 21.54
N ALA A 682 -7.41 5.23 21.19
CA ALA A 682 -7.07 4.21 22.16
C ALA A 682 -5.57 4.27 22.54
N GLU A 683 -4.69 4.40 21.54
CA GLU A 683 -3.24 4.38 21.75
C GLU A 683 -2.74 5.58 22.59
N ARG A 684 -3.34 6.77 22.42
CA ARG A 684 -2.99 7.98 23.21
C ARG A 684 -3.11 7.78 24.72
N TYR A 685 -3.91 6.82 25.17
CA TYR A 685 -4.05 6.50 26.60
C TYR A 685 -2.81 5.81 27.15
N ILE A 686 -2.18 4.96 26.38
CA ILE A 686 -1.05 4.11 26.82
C ILE A 686 0.32 4.69 26.46
N ARG A 687 0.40 5.53 25.41
CA ARG A 687 1.66 6.05 24.86
C ARG A 687 1.71 7.57 24.84
N GLN A 688 2.85 8.10 25.30
CA GLN A 688 3.14 9.53 25.26
C GLN A 688 3.31 10.04 23.84
N ASP A 689 3.99 9.28 22.97
CA ASP A 689 4.19 9.57 21.56
C ASP A 689 2.86 9.72 20.82
N SER A 690 1.97 8.76 20.98
CA SER A 690 0.66 8.78 20.31
C SER A 690 -0.23 9.93 20.82
N ARG A 691 -0.11 10.28 22.10
CA ARG A 691 -0.79 11.47 22.66
C ARG A 691 -0.28 12.75 22.01
N PHE A 692 1.02 12.84 21.81
CA PHE A 692 1.68 13.97 21.15
C PHE A 692 1.22 14.11 19.70
N ARG A 693 1.29 13.04 18.90
CA ARG A 693 0.85 13.01 17.51
C ARG A 693 -0.64 13.33 17.37
N PHE A 694 -1.49 12.76 18.23
CA PHE A 694 -2.92 13.05 18.22
C PHE A 694 -3.20 14.55 18.40
N GLN A 695 -2.45 15.26 19.26
CA GLN A 695 -2.61 16.69 19.45
C GLN A 695 -2.31 17.49 18.16
N LEU A 696 -1.30 17.09 17.41
CA LEU A 696 -0.91 17.73 16.15
C LEU A 696 -1.87 17.44 14.98
N ASN A 697 -2.70 16.40 15.12
CA ASN A 697 -3.73 15.99 14.16
C ASN A 697 -5.14 15.99 14.77
N SER A 698 -5.37 16.84 15.78
CA SER A 698 -6.67 16.92 16.45
C SER A 698 -7.68 17.76 15.66
N PRO A 699 -8.97 17.66 15.96
CA PRO A 699 -10.00 18.53 15.36
C PRO A 699 -9.73 20.03 15.50
N GLU A 700 -9.00 20.44 16.55
CA GLU A 700 -8.60 21.81 16.78
C GLU A 700 -7.68 22.35 15.68
N ILE A 701 -6.85 21.49 15.05
CA ILE A 701 -5.99 21.87 13.92
C ILE A 701 -6.84 22.23 12.70
N TYR A 702 -7.87 21.46 12.38
CA TYR A 702 -8.79 21.80 11.30
C TYR A 702 -9.42 23.19 11.52
N HIS A 703 -9.92 23.46 12.73
CA HIS A 703 -10.50 24.75 13.07
C HIS A 703 -9.48 25.88 13.04
N PHE A 704 -8.25 25.61 13.48
CA PHE A 704 -7.16 26.58 13.41
C PHE A 704 -6.84 26.93 11.95
N LEU A 705 -6.64 25.95 11.08
CA LEU A 705 -6.36 26.17 9.66
C LEU A 705 -7.49 26.93 8.97
N LYS A 706 -8.74 26.58 9.24
CA LYS A 706 -9.93 27.28 8.73
C LYS A 706 -10.01 28.72 9.20
N ASN A 707 -9.64 29.01 10.44
CA ASN A 707 -9.58 30.37 10.97
C ASN A 707 -8.47 31.18 10.27
N ILE A 708 -7.27 30.61 10.12
CA ILE A 708 -6.18 31.25 9.37
C ILE A 708 -6.62 31.55 7.95
N LEU A 709 -7.24 30.62 7.24
CA LEU A 709 -7.78 30.81 5.90
C LEU A 709 -8.79 31.97 5.86
N THR A 710 -9.71 32.02 6.81
CA THR A 710 -10.72 33.09 6.91
C THR A 710 -10.07 34.48 7.07
N ILE A 711 -9.01 34.55 7.90
CA ILE A 711 -8.26 35.81 8.10
C ILE A 711 -7.58 36.26 6.79
N LEU A 712 -6.92 35.33 6.09
CA LEU A 712 -6.20 35.61 4.86
C LEU A 712 -7.14 36.02 3.71
N ILE A 713 -8.28 35.33 3.55
CA ILE A 713 -9.30 35.67 2.54
C ILE A 713 -9.91 37.05 2.84
N ARG A 714 -10.17 37.36 4.12
CA ARG A 714 -10.69 38.68 4.53
C ARG A 714 -9.70 39.80 4.20
N GLU A 715 -8.43 39.60 4.46
CA GLU A 715 -7.38 40.59 4.15
C GLU A 715 -7.27 40.83 2.64
N GLN A 716 -7.31 39.77 1.83
CA GLN A 716 -7.26 39.82 0.36
C GLN A 716 -8.52 40.56 -0.19
N SER A 717 -9.71 40.24 0.34
CA SER A 717 -10.97 40.81 -0.12
C SER A 717 -11.17 42.28 0.32
N HIS A 718 -10.56 42.68 1.42
CA HIS A 718 -10.68 44.00 2.02
C HIS A 718 -9.30 44.55 2.41
N PRO A 719 -8.46 44.95 1.44
CA PRO A 719 -7.09 45.38 1.71
C PRO A 719 -6.96 46.61 2.59
N ASP A 720 -8.03 47.40 2.72
CA ASP A 720 -8.10 48.60 3.60
C ASP A 720 -8.50 48.26 5.04
N ASP A 721 -8.86 47.03 5.36
CA ASP A 721 -9.18 46.58 6.73
C ASP A 721 -7.88 46.45 7.55
N GLU A 722 -7.60 47.43 8.40
CA GLU A 722 -6.42 47.50 9.25
C GLU A 722 -6.33 46.34 10.25
N ALA A 723 -7.49 45.84 10.73
CA ALA A 723 -7.54 44.71 11.65
C ALA A 723 -7.14 43.40 10.92
N ALA A 724 -7.74 43.13 9.76
CA ALA A 724 -7.41 41.96 8.95
C ALA A 724 -5.94 41.95 8.56
N ARG A 725 -5.38 43.12 8.17
CA ARG A 725 -3.93 43.23 7.86
C ARG A 725 -3.06 42.95 9.10
N THR A 726 -3.47 43.41 10.29
CA THR A 726 -2.73 43.14 11.53
C THR A 726 -2.72 41.66 11.87
N ASP A 727 -3.88 41.00 11.76
CA ASP A 727 -3.99 39.55 11.99
C ASP A 727 -3.16 38.76 10.99
N ALA A 728 -3.18 39.12 9.70
CA ALA A 728 -2.36 38.48 8.66
C ALA A 728 -0.84 38.69 8.91
N ASN A 729 -0.42 39.90 9.35
CA ASN A 729 0.97 40.15 9.76
C ASN A 729 1.39 39.25 10.92
N GLN A 730 0.48 38.99 11.88
CA GLN A 730 0.77 38.12 13.00
C GLN A 730 1.02 36.67 12.53
N ILE A 731 0.25 36.18 11.54
CA ILE A 731 0.46 34.85 10.96
C ILE A 731 1.87 34.75 10.36
N SER A 732 2.24 35.67 9.47
CA SER A 732 3.60 35.68 8.87
C SER A 732 4.70 35.74 9.96
N SER A 733 4.54 36.61 10.97
CA SER A 733 5.50 36.73 12.07
C SER A 733 5.62 35.48 12.91
N SER A 734 4.50 34.77 13.17
CA SER A 734 4.50 33.52 13.91
C SER A 734 5.25 32.42 13.16
N LEU A 735 5.02 32.28 11.85
CA LEU A 735 5.73 31.32 10.99
C LEU A 735 7.25 31.61 10.94
N TYR A 736 7.67 32.88 10.74
CA TYR A 736 9.10 33.24 10.79
C TYR A 736 9.73 32.92 12.16
N THR A 737 9.00 33.21 13.25
CA THR A 737 9.48 32.91 14.61
C THR A 737 9.59 31.43 14.82
N LEU A 738 8.61 30.64 14.36
CA LEU A 738 8.65 29.18 14.47
C LEU A 738 9.82 28.59 13.69
N ALA A 739 10.01 28.97 12.41
CA ALA A 739 11.13 28.51 11.59
C ALA A 739 12.50 28.76 12.30
N GLN A 740 12.65 29.94 12.93
CA GLN A 740 13.85 30.25 13.70
C GLN A 740 13.98 29.42 15.00
N LYS A 741 12.86 29.07 15.64
CA LYS A 741 12.86 28.20 16.82
C LYS A 741 13.26 26.77 16.45
N LEU A 742 12.78 26.26 15.36
CA LEU A 742 13.01 24.89 14.88
C LEU A 742 14.46 24.72 14.40
N VAL A 743 14.90 25.57 13.47
CA VAL A 743 16.21 25.42 12.82
C VAL A 743 17.31 26.12 13.63
N SER A 744 17.62 25.56 14.78
CA SER A 744 18.67 26.03 15.70
C SER A 744 19.59 24.87 16.12
N ARG A 745 20.81 25.19 16.56
CA ARG A 745 21.84 24.19 16.96
C ARG A 745 21.54 23.44 18.27
N ARG A 746 20.36 23.63 18.84
CA ARG A 746 20.01 23.04 20.12
C ARG A 746 19.67 21.55 19.98
N LYS A 747 20.43 20.71 20.73
CA LYS A 747 20.20 19.26 20.89
C LYS A 747 19.86 18.54 19.58
N LEU A 748 20.49 18.96 18.48
CA LEU A 748 20.34 18.28 17.19
C LEU A 748 20.93 16.88 17.26
N ILE A 749 20.26 15.93 16.59
CA ILE A 749 20.71 14.57 16.41
C ILE A 749 20.71 14.27 14.92
N PHE A 750 21.82 13.76 14.40
CA PHE A 750 21.96 13.38 13.01
C PHE A 750 22.28 11.90 12.88
N LEU A 751 21.51 11.16 12.10
CA LEU A 751 21.73 9.75 11.77
C LEU A 751 22.08 9.62 10.29
N ALA A 752 23.00 8.72 9.96
CA ALA A 752 23.35 8.39 8.58
C ALA A 752 23.61 6.89 8.43
N ALA A 753 23.01 6.29 7.41
CA ALA A 753 23.37 4.96 6.92
C ALA A 753 23.87 5.11 5.48
N ALA A 754 25.14 4.77 5.23
CA ALA A 754 25.76 4.92 3.92
C ALA A 754 26.94 3.96 3.78
N GLU A 755 27.50 3.84 2.59
CA GLU A 755 28.70 3.02 2.38
C GLU A 755 29.86 3.50 3.26
N ASN A 756 30.69 2.56 3.73
CA ASN A 756 31.77 2.84 4.68
C ASN A 756 32.78 3.90 4.16
N ALA A 757 32.97 3.98 2.84
CA ALA A 757 33.90 4.93 2.23
C ALA A 757 33.43 6.40 2.39
N SER A 758 32.12 6.64 2.33
CA SER A 758 31.51 7.97 2.37
C SER A 758 31.03 8.38 3.75
N LEU A 759 30.71 7.41 4.63
CA LEU A 759 30.02 7.63 5.91
C LEU A 759 30.74 8.62 6.84
N GLU A 760 32.06 8.47 7.05
CA GLU A 760 32.84 9.38 7.90
C GLU A 760 32.85 10.81 7.36
N HIS A 761 32.96 10.96 6.03
CA HIS A 761 32.88 12.27 5.37
C HIS A 761 31.50 12.91 5.57
N ILE A 762 30.42 12.13 5.37
CA ILE A 762 29.03 12.58 5.56
C ILE A 762 28.82 13.10 6.98
N LEU A 763 29.23 12.33 8.00
CA LEU A 763 29.07 12.74 9.40
C LEU A 763 29.86 14.00 9.75
N ASP A 764 31.09 14.14 9.23
CA ASP A 764 31.92 15.33 9.43
C ASP A 764 31.33 16.56 8.77
N ARG A 765 30.88 16.43 7.53
CA ARG A 765 30.23 17.52 6.77
C ARG A 765 28.89 17.93 7.39
N ALA A 766 28.03 16.94 7.75
CA ALA A 766 26.78 17.21 8.45
C ALA A 766 27.03 18.01 9.74
N SER A 767 27.91 17.52 10.60
CA SER A 767 28.20 18.19 11.86
C SER A 767 28.80 19.59 11.66
N THR A 768 29.64 19.79 10.64
CA THR A 768 30.17 21.08 10.28
C THR A 768 29.10 22.07 9.85
N LEU A 769 28.21 21.67 8.92
CA LEU A 769 27.10 22.51 8.43
C LEU A 769 26.12 22.83 9.56
N LEU A 770 25.69 21.84 10.31
CA LEU A 770 24.76 21.99 11.43
C LEU A 770 25.34 22.84 12.58
N SER A 771 26.67 22.81 12.79
CA SER A 771 27.32 23.65 13.80
C SER A 771 27.29 25.16 13.47
N GLN A 772 27.02 25.52 12.21
CA GLN A 772 26.88 26.91 11.77
C GLN A 772 25.46 27.48 12.04
N LEU A 773 24.51 26.63 12.40
CA LEU A 773 23.19 27.09 12.79
C LEU A 773 23.27 27.99 14.04
N PRO A 774 22.34 28.94 14.19
CA PRO A 774 22.33 29.83 15.35
C PRO A 774 22.31 29.07 16.65
N GLU A 775 23.21 29.45 17.58
CA GLU A 775 23.15 29.03 18.97
C GLU A 775 22.13 29.90 19.69
N ARG A 776 21.11 29.31 20.32
CA ARG A 776 20.27 30.06 21.23
C ARG A 776 20.93 30.09 22.60
N ASN A 777 21.20 31.30 23.09
CA ASN A 777 21.70 31.49 24.43
C ASN A 777 20.63 31.04 25.44
N GLU A 778 21.01 30.16 26.36
CA GLU A 778 20.20 29.73 27.51
C GLU A 778 19.90 30.85 28.51
N ASN A 779 20.42 32.05 28.29
CA ASN A 779 20.30 33.19 29.16
C ASN A 779 19.01 33.99 28.97
N GLY A 780 17.89 33.46 29.49
CA GLY A 780 16.66 34.25 29.55
C GLY A 780 15.39 33.53 29.99
N PHE A 781 15.32 32.23 29.90
CA PHE A 781 14.14 31.51 30.37
C PHE A 781 14.51 30.49 31.42
N MET A 782 14.17 30.81 32.69
CA MET A 782 14.10 29.80 33.73
C MET A 782 13.05 28.77 33.30
N PHE A 783 13.52 27.55 33.03
CA PHE A 783 12.62 26.41 32.87
C PHE A 783 11.78 26.29 34.14
N SER A 784 10.49 26.65 34.08
CA SER A 784 9.55 25.98 34.95
C SER A 784 9.53 24.54 34.49
N ASN A 785 9.76 23.60 35.37
CA ASN A 785 9.68 22.15 35.12
C ASN A 785 8.26 21.67 34.79
N HIS A 786 7.41 22.56 34.38
CA HIS A 786 6.06 22.33 33.86
C HIS A 786 6.00 22.95 32.47
N LEU A 787 6.32 22.12 31.46
CA LEU A 787 5.78 22.33 30.14
C LEU A 787 4.26 22.36 30.31
N SER A 788 3.68 23.54 30.34
CA SER A 788 2.23 23.68 30.18
C SER A 788 1.91 23.43 28.72
N LEU A 789 1.90 22.15 28.34
CA LEU A 789 1.36 21.71 27.09
C LEU A 789 -0.14 22.03 27.15
N PRO A 790 -0.71 22.77 26.20
CA PRO A 790 -2.13 23.04 26.20
C PRO A 790 -2.87 21.70 26.22
N SER A 791 -3.77 21.47 27.14
CA SER A 791 -4.62 20.28 27.31
C SER A 791 -3.93 18.90 27.45
N TRP A 792 -2.61 18.76 27.29
CA TRP A 792 -1.89 17.48 27.38
C TRP A 792 -1.69 16.98 28.81
N ASP A 793 -1.80 17.85 29.81
CA ASP A 793 -1.70 17.48 31.22
C ASP A 793 -2.91 16.68 31.73
N GLN A 794 -4.00 16.65 30.99
CA GLN A 794 -5.12 15.78 31.30
C GLN A 794 -4.88 14.39 30.72
N ALA A 795 -4.81 13.38 31.58
CA ALA A 795 -4.75 12.00 31.13
C ALA A 795 -5.96 11.72 30.21
N PRO A 796 -5.75 11.11 29.03
CA PRO A 796 -6.85 10.75 28.15
C PRO A 796 -7.83 9.84 28.88
N SER A 797 -9.09 9.88 28.49
CA SER A 797 -10.13 9.03 29.06
C SER A 797 -9.93 7.57 28.66
N LEU A 798 -10.23 6.64 29.56
CA LEU A 798 -10.07 5.20 29.32
C LEU A 798 -11.03 4.72 28.21
N ARG A 799 -12.22 5.31 28.14
CA ARG A 799 -13.27 4.95 27.18
C ARG A 799 -13.66 6.17 26.40
N THR A 800 -13.19 6.28 25.18
CA THR A 800 -13.41 7.45 24.33
C THR A 800 -14.26 7.08 23.12
N ALA A 801 -15.25 7.93 22.80
CA ALA A 801 -15.92 7.85 21.50
C ALA A 801 -15.68 9.13 20.68
N ALA A 802 -15.75 9.01 19.35
CA ALA A 802 -15.75 10.17 18.44
C ALA A 802 -16.85 10.03 17.39
N CYS A 803 -17.58 11.13 17.18
CA CYS A 803 -18.67 11.17 16.22
C CYS A 803 -18.15 11.70 14.87
N ILE A 804 -18.33 10.90 13.80
CA ILE A 804 -17.96 11.22 12.41
C ILE A 804 -19.15 10.98 11.46
N ASP A 805 -18.99 11.37 10.21
CA ASP A 805 -19.98 11.13 9.15
C ASP A 805 -19.87 9.68 8.63
N SER A 806 -20.32 8.72 9.41
CA SER A 806 -20.35 7.30 9.06
C SER A 806 -21.71 6.68 9.37
N SER A 807 -22.04 5.58 8.71
CA SER A 807 -23.21 4.74 9.00
C SER A 807 -22.88 3.56 9.90
N LEU A 808 -21.60 3.22 10.06
CA LEU A 808 -21.07 2.08 10.80
C LEU A 808 -19.95 2.55 11.75
N GLU A 809 -19.55 1.69 12.67
CA GLU A 809 -18.61 2.03 13.73
C GLU A 809 -17.26 1.31 13.60
N GLU A 810 -16.22 1.98 14.09
CA GLU A 810 -14.86 1.46 14.25
C GLU A 810 -14.58 1.26 15.74
N LEU A 811 -14.21 0.07 16.15
CA LEU A 811 -13.94 -0.25 17.56
C LEU A 811 -12.51 -0.71 17.76
N ARG A 812 -11.88 -0.22 18.83
CA ARG A 812 -10.54 -0.68 19.26
C ARG A 812 -10.52 -0.88 20.78
N MET A 813 -9.84 -1.96 21.21
CA MET A 813 -9.54 -2.22 22.64
C MET A 813 -8.10 -2.70 22.73
N LEU A 814 -7.26 -2.04 23.55
CA LEU A 814 -5.84 -2.34 23.66
C LEU A 814 -5.49 -3.00 24.98
N GLY A 815 -4.49 -3.91 24.94
CA GLY A 815 -3.87 -4.49 26.12
C GLY A 815 -2.38 -4.14 26.19
N ASP A 816 -1.99 -3.23 27.11
CA ASP A 816 -0.60 -2.81 27.33
C ASP A 816 0.16 -3.86 28.14
N PHE A 817 0.96 -4.70 27.46
CA PHE A 817 1.78 -5.72 28.09
C PHE A 817 3.19 -5.24 28.45
N LYS A 818 3.64 -4.07 27.97
CA LYS A 818 4.96 -3.51 28.32
C LYS A 818 5.12 -3.32 29.84
N LYS A 819 4.01 -2.95 30.50
CA LYS A 819 3.97 -2.73 31.96
C LYS A 819 3.71 -4.00 32.79
N VAL A 820 3.66 -5.18 32.15
CA VAL A 820 3.37 -6.47 32.79
C VAL A 820 4.56 -7.43 32.58
N PRO A 821 5.56 -7.44 33.49
CA PRO A 821 6.78 -8.25 33.32
C PRO A 821 6.54 -9.75 33.17
N GLU A 822 5.39 -10.24 33.66
CA GLU A 822 4.99 -11.65 33.53
C GLU A 822 4.55 -12.00 32.11
N PHE A 823 4.13 -11.01 31.29
CA PHE A 823 3.77 -11.26 29.91
C PHE A 823 5.03 -11.60 29.09
N LYS A 824 5.03 -12.71 28.41
CA LYS A 824 6.14 -13.24 27.61
C LYS A 824 5.68 -13.54 26.20
N GLY A 825 6.61 -13.57 25.26
CA GLY A 825 6.32 -13.85 23.85
C GLY A 825 5.53 -15.13 23.60
N ARG A 826 5.67 -16.16 24.46
CA ARG A 826 4.92 -17.41 24.37
C ARG A 826 3.39 -17.25 24.49
N PHE A 827 2.90 -16.07 24.91
CA PHE A 827 1.46 -15.80 24.99
C PHE A 827 0.91 -15.16 23.70
N LEU A 828 1.75 -14.69 22.79
CA LEU A 828 1.34 -14.07 21.52
C LEU A 828 0.61 -15.05 20.59
N PRO A 829 1.05 -16.31 20.41
CA PRO A 829 0.28 -17.30 19.64
C PRO A 829 -1.15 -17.49 20.15
N TRP A 830 -1.37 -17.39 21.46
CA TRP A 830 -2.67 -17.51 22.09
C TRP A 830 -3.59 -16.31 21.82
N LEU A 831 -3.01 -15.11 21.64
CA LEU A 831 -3.74 -13.94 21.18
C LEU A 831 -4.26 -14.14 19.76
N LEU A 832 -3.40 -14.58 18.83
CA LEU A 832 -3.81 -14.85 17.44
C LEU A 832 -4.87 -15.95 17.37
N ALA A 833 -4.71 -17.03 18.17
CA ALA A 833 -5.71 -18.06 18.27
C ALA A 833 -7.07 -17.55 18.78
N ALA A 834 -7.06 -16.63 19.74
CA ALA A 834 -8.30 -15.99 20.22
C ALA A 834 -8.94 -15.10 19.16
N GLY A 835 -8.13 -14.39 18.36
CA GLY A 835 -8.57 -13.60 17.22
C GLY A 835 -9.31 -14.46 16.19
N ASP A 836 -8.64 -15.51 15.71
CA ASP A 836 -9.15 -16.39 14.66
C ASP A 836 -10.34 -17.26 15.12
N LYS A 837 -10.25 -17.87 16.29
CA LYS A 837 -11.24 -18.87 16.74
C LYS A 837 -12.40 -18.29 17.57
N TYR A 838 -12.29 -17.04 18.03
CA TYR A 838 -13.35 -16.45 18.87
C TYR A 838 -13.78 -15.06 18.37
N VAL A 839 -12.86 -14.10 18.22
CA VAL A 839 -13.22 -12.71 17.89
C VAL A 839 -13.81 -12.64 16.48
N LYS A 840 -13.09 -13.10 15.47
CA LYS A 840 -13.51 -13.06 14.07
C LYS A 840 -14.83 -13.78 13.81
N PRO A 841 -15.07 -15.01 14.31
CA PRO A 841 -16.36 -15.67 14.17
C PRO A 841 -17.53 -14.94 14.83
N ALA A 842 -17.32 -14.38 16.03
CA ALA A 842 -18.37 -13.71 16.77
C ALA A 842 -18.71 -12.32 16.23
N VAL A 843 -17.72 -11.54 15.81
CA VAL A 843 -17.88 -10.15 15.39
C VAL A 843 -18.17 -10.06 13.88
N ARG A 844 -17.36 -10.73 13.03
CA ARG A 844 -17.54 -10.68 11.58
C ARG A 844 -18.68 -11.58 11.11
N TYR A 845 -18.64 -12.90 11.39
CA TYR A 845 -19.58 -13.84 10.77
C TYR A 845 -20.97 -13.82 11.43
N GLN A 846 -21.05 -13.62 12.76
CA GLN A 846 -22.31 -13.55 13.50
C GLN A 846 -22.77 -12.11 13.71
N GLY A 847 -21.85 -11.19 14.04
CA GLY A 847 -22.11 -9.78 14.31
C GLY A 847 -22.27 -8.92 13.06
N ARG A 848 -21.83 -9.40 11.87
CA ARG A 848 -21.91 -8.72 10.57
C ARG A 848 -20.99 -7.49 10.40
N ALA A 849 -19.94 -7.35 11.21
CA ALA A 849 -18.89 -6.39 10.93
C ALA A 849 -18.15 -6.77 9.63
N TYR A 850 -17.59 -5.80 8.93
CA TYR A 850 -16.82 -6.07 7.72
C TYR A 850 -15.62 -6.96 8.01
N ASP A 851 -14.80 -6.58 8.99
CA ASP A 851 -13.75 -7.47 9.51
C ASP A 851 -13.44 -7.20 10.99
N SER A 852 -12.71 -8.12 11.63
CA SER A 852 -12.29 -8.03 13.02
C SER A 852 -11.14 -8.98 13.33
N GLY A 853 -10.33 -8.63 14.32
CA GLY A 853 -9.19 -9.47 14.68
C GLY A 853 -8.46 -9.04 15.94
N ILE A 854 -7.29 -9.64 16.15
CA ILE A 854 -6.32 -9.28 17.19
C ILE A 854 -4.94 -9.19 16.56
N ASP A 855 -4.28 -8.03 16.73
CA ASP A 855 -2.91 -7.79 16.31
C ASP A 855 -2.04 -7.41 17.50
N PHE A 856 -0.72 -7.48 17.36
CA PHE A 856 0.22 -7.04 18.40
C PHE A 856 1.37 -6.23 17.81
N LEU A 857 1.89 -5.30 18.59
CA LEU A 857 3.03 -4.46 18.23
C LEU A 857 4.13 -4.58 19.29
N LEU A 858 5.12 -5.47 19.05
CA LEU A 858 6.20 -5.76 20.01
C LEU A 858 7.01 -4.55 20.42
N PRO A 859 7.49 -3.69 19.49
CA PRO A 859 8.28 -2.51 19.88
C PRO A 859 7.52 -1.54 20.77
N ALA A 860 6.22 -1.45 20.60
CA ALA A 860 5.34 -0.61 21.39
C ALA A 860 4.83 -1.29 22.67
N GLY A 861 4.80 -2.63 22.71
CA GLY A 861 4.47 -3.42 23.88
C GLY A 861 2.98 -3.55 24.18
N TYR A 862 2.14 -3.60 23.16
CA TYR A 862 0.69 -3.82 23.33
C TYR A 862 0.11 -4.72 22.22
N PHE A 863 -1.10 -5.22 22.46
CA PHE A 863 -1.96 -5.82 21.44
C PHE A 863 -3.28 -5.06 21.33
N THR A 864 -3.94 -5.18 20.20
CA THR A 864 -5.24 -4.53 19.92
C THR A 864 -6.26 -5.55 19.44
N LEU A 865 -7.48 -5.48 20.01
CA LEU A 865 -8.67 -6.09 19.44
C LEU A 865 -9.34 -5.00 18.59
N TRP A 866 -9.75 -5.34 17.39
CA TRP A 866 -10.32 -4.39 16.46
C TRP A 866 -11.52 -4.94 15.69
N SER A 867 -12.42 -4.02 15.32
CA SER A 867 -13.53 -4.27 14.42
C SER A 867 -13.69 -3.06 13.52
N THR A 868 -14.02 -3.27 12.27
CA THR A 868 -14.22 -2.23 11.25
C THR A 868 -15.58 -2.38 10.58
N GLU A 869 -16.20 -1.23 10.26
CA GLU A 869 -17.57 -1.16 9.73
C GLU A 869 -18.55 -2.04 10.53
N ASP A 870 -18.58 -1.82 11.81
CA ASP A 870 -19.31 -2.64 12.77
C ASP A 870 -20.72 -2.08 13.02
N PRO A 871 -21.79 -2.87 12.87
CA PRO A 871 -23.15 -2.38 13.10
C PRO A 871 -23.62 -2.48 14.57
N ASP A 872 -22.84 -3.09 15.50
CA ASP A 872 -23.30 -3.40 16.87
C ASP A 872 -22.21 -3.24 17.95
N ILE A 873 -22.09 -2.02 18.47
CA ILE A 873 -21.12 -1.65 19.52
C ILE A 873 -21.23 -2.56 20.75
N GLU A 874 -22.44 -2.85 21.23
CA GLU A 874 -22.65 -3.58 22.50
C GLU A 874 -22.23 -5.03 22.37
N SER A 875 -22.62 -5.68 21.28
CA SER A 875 -22.25 -7.07 21.01
C SER A 875 -20.73 -7.22 20.89
N THR A 876 -20.09 -6.36 20.08
CA THR A 876 -18.64 -6.41 19.85
C THR A 876 -17.84 -6.09 21.12
N LEU A 877 -18.21 -5.06 21.88
CA LEU A 877 -17.55 -4.80 23.17
C LEU A 877 -17.73 -5.95 24.18
N SER A 878 -18.87 -6.63 24.14
CA SER A 878 -19.08 -7.84 24.97
C SER A 878 -18.13 -8.96 24.56
N VAL A 879 -17.94 -9.19 23.25
CA VAL A 879 -16.97 -10.18 22.71
C VAL A 879 -15.55 -9.80 23.16
N PHE A 880 -15.13 -8.55 22.96
CA PHE A 880 -13.79 -8.10 23.35
C PHE A 880 -13.52 -8.30 24.85
N ASN A 881 -14.45 -7.89 25.71
CA ASN A 881 -14.30 -8.06 27.16
C ASN A 881 -14.22 -9.54 27.60
N ARG A 882 -14.82 -10.46 26.84
CA ARG A 882 -14.84 -11.90 27.15
C ARG A 882 -13.71 -12.68 26.49
N THR A 883 -12.89 -12.06 25.63
CA THR A 883 -11.84 -12.75 24.85
C THR A 883 -10.89 -13.57 25.74
N GLY A 884 -10.41 -12.99 26.84
CA GLY A 884 -9.55 -13.76 27.74
C GLY A 884 -10.25 -14.97 28.37
N GLN A 885 -11.54 -14.86 28.72
CA GLN A 885 -12.32 -16.00 29.26
C GLN A 885 -12.57 -17.04 28.18
N ALA A 886 -12.95 -16.62 26.98
CA ALA A 886 -13.16 -17.51 25.84
C ALA A 886 -11.88 -18.28 25.51
N LEU A 887 -10.71 -17.63 25.59
CA LEU A 887 -9.42 -18.29 25.41
C LEU A 887 -9.23 -19.49 26.33
N ALA A 888 -9.66 -19.42 27.60
CA ALA A 888 -9.56 -20.55 28.52
C ALA A 888 -10.38 -21.76 28.08
N GLU A 889 -11.40 -21.55 27.25
CA GLU A 889 -12.35 -22.58 26.79
C GLU A 889 -11.99 -23.11 25.38
N LEU A 890 -11.06 -22.47 24.67
CA LEU A 890 -10.62 -22.88 23.34
C LEU A 890 -10.02 -24.29 23.39
N LYS A 891 -10.36 -25.08 22.38
CA LYS A 891 -9.78 -26.41 22.18
C LYS A 891 -8.89 -26.36 20.95
N LEU A 892 -7.61 -26.18 21.16
CA LEU A 892 -6.60 -26.22 20.08
C LEU A 892 -5.92 -27.58 20.09
N THR A 893 -5.68 -28.12 18.91
CA THR A 893 -4.74 -29.23 18.74
C THR A 893 -3.30 -28.72 18.86
N PRO A 894 -2.31 -29.57 19.12
CA PRO A 894 -0.90 -29.16 19.07
C PRO A 894 -0.53 -28.57 17.72
N GLU A 895 -1.10 -29.07 16.63
CA GLU A 895 -0.89 -28.60 15.25
C GLU A 895 -1.49 -27.21 15.04
N ASP A 896 -2.69 -26.91 15.58
CA ASP A 896 -3.26 -25.56 15.55
C ASP A 896 -2.33 -24.57 16.26
N LEU A 897 -1.88 -24.90 17.48
CA LEU A 897 -0.97 -24.03 18.24
C LEU A 897 0.37 -23.85 17.50
N GLN A 898 0.89 -24.90 16.86
CA GLN A 898 2.09 -24.82 16.02
C GLN A 898 1.91 -23.78 14.92
N GLY A 899 0.78 -23.78 14.22
CA GLY A 899 0.46 -22.78 13.20
C GLY A 899 0.49 -21.35 13.77
N TYR A 900 -0.18 -21.10 14.90
CA TYR A 900 -0.15 -19.77 15.53
C TYR A 900 1.24 -19.36 16.05
N ILE A 901 2.10 -20.31 16.43
CA ILE A 901 3.51 -20.03 16.75
C ILE A 901 4.23 -19.50 15.51
N LEU A 902 4.06 -20.16 14.36
CA LEU A 902 4.69 -19.74 13.11
C LEU A 902 4.20 -18.37 12.66
N SER A 903 2.89 -18.13 12.68
CA SER A 903 2.28 -16.85 12.34
C SER A 903 2.73 -15.73 13.28
N ALA A 904 2.71 -15.94 14.60
CA ALA A 904 3.18 -14.94 15.56
C ALA A 904 4.67 -14.61 15.37
N TYR A 905 5.46 -15.60 14.94
CA TYR A 905 6.89 -15.39 14.67
C TYR A 905 7.08 -14.57 13.39
N ALA A 906 6.31 -14.83 12.34
CA ALA A 906 6.33 -14.05 11.10
C ALA A 906 5.97 -12.58 11.35
N GLN A 907 4.87 -12.32 12.07
CA GLN A 907 4.46 -10.96 12.43
C GLN A 907 5.49 -10.22 13.30
N ALA A 908 6.19 -10.94 14.17
CA ALA A 908 7.20 -10.36 15.06
C ALA A 908 8.52 -10.04 14.35
N LEU A 909 8.78 -10.64 13.19
CA LEU A 909 10.05 -10.53 12.46
C LEU A 909 9.79 -10.24 10.96
N PRO A 910 9.18 -9.10 10.62
CA PRO A 910 8.94 -8.74 9.22
C PRO A 910 10.26 -8.47 8.48
N PRO A 911 10.33 -8.77 7.17
CA PRO A 911 11.43 -8.36 6.32
C PRO A 911 11.66 -6.86 6.36
N ILE A 912 12.90 -6.44 6.25
CA ILE A 912 13.30 -5.03 6.26
C ILE A 912 14.50 -4.80 5.35
N GLY A 913 14.47 -3.70 4.61
CA GLY A 913 15.55 -3.28 3.73
C GLY A 913 16.89 -3.02 4.44
N ILE A 914 17.94 -2.95 3.67
CA ILE A 914 19.33 -2.85 4.14
C ILE A 914 19.57 -1.52 4.87
N LEU A 915 19.23 -0.37 4.27
CA LEU A 915 19.38 0.95 4.90
C LEU A 915 18.38 1.11 6.04
N ASN A 916 17.13 0.69 5.83
CA ASN A 916 16.06 0.76 6.82
C ASN A 916 16.39 -0.01 8.09
N SER A 917 17.06 -1.17 8.01
CA SER A 917 17.50 -1.94 9.19
C SER A 917 18.51 -1.16 10.02
N ARG A 918 19.44 -0.43 9.38
CA ARG A 918 20.44 0.41 10.00
C ARG A 918 19.83 1.65 10.65
N MET A 919 18.97 2.33 9.93
CA MET A 919 18.22 3.47 10.46
C MET A 919 17.35 3.06 11.65
N ARG A 920 16.67 1.89 11.57
CA ARG A 920 15.90 1.32 12.69
C ARG A 920 16.77 1.09 13.94
N ALA A 921 17.97 0.53 13.78
CA ALA A 921 18.88 0.27 14.89
C ALA A 921 19.29 1.57 15.62
N MET A 922 19.69 2.59 14.86
CA MET A 922 20.06 3.90 15.42
C MET A 922 18.83 4.61 16.02
N ARG A 923 17.67 4.54 15.36
CA ARG A 923 16.40 5.12 15.85
C ARG A 923 15.96 4.48 17.16
N ARG A 924 16.03 3.14 17.29
CA ARG A 924 15.77 2.42 18.55
C ARG A 924 16.68 2.91 19.68
N TYR A 925 17.96 3.10 19.39
CA TYR A 925 18.90 3.65 20.36
C TYR A 925 18.48 5.06 20.83
N ILE A 926 18.10 5.96 19.92
CA ILE A 926 17.62 7.32 20.28
C ILE A 926 16.31 7.25 21.07
N MET A 927 15.41 6.35 20.71
CA MET A 927 14.07 6.17 21.33
C MET A 927 14.12 5.39 22.65
N GLY A 928 15.27 4.83 23.06
CA GLY A 928 15.39 3.98 24.26
C GLY A 928 14.68 2.62 24.12
N ILE A 929 14.44 2.15 22.90
CA ILE A 929 13.77 0.87 22.62
C ILE A 929 14.81 -0.25 22.71
N SER A 930 14.60 -1.21 23.60
CA SER A 930 15.53 -2.32 23.81
C SER A 930 15.36 -3.44 22.79
N THR A 931 16.29 -3.56 21.85
CA THR A 931 16.34 -4.70 20.92
C THR A 931 16.54 -6.03 21.64
N VAL A 932 17.27 -6.06 22.75
CA VAL A 932 17.43 -7.27 23.57
C VAL A 932 16.08 -7.76 24.09
N TYR A 933 15.23 -6.86 24.59
CA TYR A 933 13.88 -7.19 25.04
C TYR A 933 13.02 -7.75 23.88
N ILE A 934 13.06 -7.07 22.72
CA ILE A 934 12.29 -7.51 21.53
C ILE A 934 12.74 -8.90 21.10
N ASN A 935 14.04 -9.12 20.95
CA ASN A 935 14.60 -10.41 20.52
C ASN A 935 14.31 -11.54 21.55
N GLU A 936 14.30 -11.21 22.85
CA GLU A 936 13.89 -12.14 23.89
C GLU A 936 12.39 -12.52 23.75
N MET A 937 11.53 -11.54 23.50
CA MET A 937 10.10 -11.80 23.23
C MET A 937 9.91 -12.69 22.01
N ILE A 938 10.60 -12.42 20.92
CA ILE A 938 10.54 -13.22 19.67
C ILE A 938 11.01 -14.67 19.95
N ARG A 939 12.16 -14.85 20.59
CA ARG A 939 12.64 -16.20 20.98
C ARG A 939 11.65 -16.96 21.83
N ASN A 940 10.95 -16.27 22.72
CA ASN A 940 9.96 -16.88 23.60
C ASN A 940 8.70 -17.35 22.85
N ILE A 941 8.38 -16.82 21.68
CA ILE A 941 7.22 -17.28 20.87
C ILE A 941 7.31 -18.78 20.60
N ARG A 942 8.52 -19.29 20.25
CA ARG A 942 8.75 -20.71 19.96
C ARG A 942 8.45 -21.64 21.14
N ASN A 943 8.51 -21.12 22.36
CA ASN A 943 8.34 -21.89 23.59
C ASN A 943 6.87 -22.00 24.04
N SER A 944 5.92 -21.53 23.20
CA SER A 944 4.49 -21.63 23.49
C SER A 944 4.03 -23.08 23.54
N THR A 945 3.28 -23.44 24.55
CA THR A 945 2.75 -24.79 24.75
C THR A 945 1.27 -24.73 25.12
N VAL A 946 0.57 -25.85 24.97
CA VAL A 946 -0.83 -25.97 25.40
C VAL A 946 -1.03 -25.72 26.91
N ASN A 947 0.02 -25.90 27.73
CA ASN A 947 -0.04 -25.62 29.17
C ASN A 947 -0.07 -24.11 29.49
N ASP A 948 0.33 -23.27 28.57
CA ASP A 948 0.36 -21.80 28.74
C ASP A 948 -1.03 -21.16 28.62
N GLN A 949 -2.03 -21.90 28.11
CA GLN A 949 -3.39 -21.40 27.85
C GLN A 949 -4.02 -20.68 29.02
N LYS A 950 -3.99 -21.30 30.22
CA LYS A 950 -4.60 -20.71 31.40
C LYS A 950 -3.90 -19.41 31.83
N GLU A 951 -2.58 -19.43 31.86
CA GLU A 951 -1.79 -18.24 32.21
C GLU A 951 -2.02 -17.11 31.19
N ALA A 952 -2.05 -17.42 29.89
CA ALA A 952 -2.38 -16.49 28.82
C ALA A 952 -3.78 -15.87 29.04
N SER A 953 -4.78 -16.72 29.30
CA SER A 953 -6.16 -16.28 29.57
C SER A 953 -6.23 -15.30 30.75
N ASP A 954 -5.60 -15.64 31.88
CA ASP A 954 -5.62 -14.81 33.10
C ASP A 954 -4.93 -13.45 32.86
N LEU A 955 -3.81 -13.44 32.12
CA LEU A 955 -3.07 -12.23 31.75
C LEU A 955 -3.87 -11.35 30.79
N ILE A 956 -4.46 -11.93 29.75
CA ILE A 956 -5.27 -11.21 28.76
C ILE A 956 -6.50 -10.62 29.41
N CYS A 957 -7.22 -11.37 30.27
CA CYS A 957 -8.34 -10.84 31.07
C CYS A 957 -7.93 -9.60 31.89
N ARG A 958 -6.76 -9.64 32.52
CA ARG A 958 -6.24 -8.53 33.33
C ARG A 958 -5.91 -7.32 32.47
N LEU A 959 -5.26 -7.53 31.32
CA LEU A 959 -4.85 -6.47 30.41
C LEU A 959 -6.06 -5.78 29.77
N LEU A 960 -7.05 -6.54 29.27
CA LEU A 960 -8.26 -5.97 28.67
C LEU A 960 -9.13 -5.23 29.68
N LYS A 961 -9.19 -5.70 30.94
CA LYS A 961 -9.96 -5.01 32.00
C LYS A 961 -9.45 -3.60 32.30
N SER A 962 -8.14 -3.35 32.12
CA SER A 962 -7.50 -2.06 32.34
C SER A 962 -7.15 -1.34 31.03
N GLY A 963 -7.43 -1.95 29.88
CA GLY A 963 -7.08 -1.42 28.57
C GLY A 963 -8.04 -0.32 28.09
N PRO A 964 -7.53 0.64 27.32
CA PRO A 964 -8.37 1.67 26.73
C PRO A 964 -9.28 1.11 25.65
N VAL A 965 -10.43 1.77 25.49
CA VAL A 965 -11.45 1.47 24.49
C VAL A 965 -11.75 2.74 23.70
N SER A 966 -11.80 2.63 22.38
CA SER A 966 -12.27 3.67 21.49
C SER A 966 -13.37 3.17 20.57
N VAL A 967 -14.33 4.05 20.27
CA VAL A 967 -15.40 3.82 19.30
C VAL A 967 -15.55 5.08 18.46
N VAL A 968 -15.47 4.93 17.13
CA VAL A 968 -15.60 6.03 16.19
C VAL A 968 -16.70 5.69 15.19
N GLY A 969 -17.64 6.60 14.95
CA GLY A 969 -18.73 6.33 14.01
C GLY A 969 -19.89 7.29 14.11
N ASN A 970 -21.11 6.80 13.90
CA ASN A 970 -22.34 7.55 13.80
C ASN A 970 -22.74 8.25 15.11
N GLU A 971 -22.95 9.57 15.07
CA GLU A 971 -23.32 10.34 16.27
C GLU A 971 -24.57 9.79 16.98
N LYS A 972 -25.60 9.43 16.23
CA LYS A 972 -26.86 8.96 16.80
C LYS A 972 -26.66 7.63 17.55
N ILE A 973 -25.91 6.71 16.95
CA ILE A 973 -25.63 5.39 17.53
C ILE A 973 -24.73 5.56 18.76
N ILE A 974 -23.64 6.32 18.67
CA ILE A 974 -22.74 6.57 19.82
C ILE A 974 -23.51 7.19 21.00
N LEU A 975 -24.41 8.15 20.73
CA LEU A 975 -25.20 8.80 21.79
C LEU A 975 -26.22 7.86 22.44
N GLU A 976 -26.69 6.80 21.78
CA GLU A 976 -27.51 5.75 22.42
C GLU A 976 -26.70 5.01 23.49
N TYR A 977 -25.40 4.83 23.28
CA TYR A 977 -24.47 4.17 24.21
C TYR A 977 -23.63 5.15 25.06
N LYS A 978 -24.00 6.42 25.15
CA LYS A 978 -23.21 7.48 25.83
C LYS A 978 -22.74 7.13 27.24
N ASN A 979 -23.48 6.31 27.97
CA ASN A 979 -23.13 5.90 29.34
C ASN A 979 -21.97 4.90 29.39
N ARG A 980 -21.51 4.39 28.24
CA ARG A 980 -20.35 3.50 28.11
C ARG A 980 -19.02 4.24 27.98
N PHE A 981 -19.07 5.53 27.69
CA PHE A 981 -17.91 6.36 27.41
C PHE A 981 -17.68 7.39 28.52
N ASP A 982 -16.42 7.61 28.85
CA ASP A 982 -15.98 8.65 29.77
C ASP A 982 -15.85 9.99 29.04
N GLU A 983 -15.59 9.94 27.70
CA GLU A 983 -15.43 11.09 26.83
C GLU A 983 -16.08 10.82 25.47
N ILE A 984 -16.78 11.82 24.91
CA ILE A 984 -17.33 11.78 23.55
C ILE A 984 -16.89 13.04 22.83
N LEU A 985 -16.07 12.85 21.79
CA LEU A 985 -15.59 13.93 20.92
C LEU A 985 -16.57 14.14 19.77
N LYS A 986 -17.02 15.38 19.58
CA LYS A 986 -17.78 15.79 18.40
C LYS A 986 -16.81 16.41 17.42
N ILE A 987 -16.49 15.70 16.37
CA ILE A 987 -15.51 16.14 15.35
C ILE A 987 -16.11 17.28 14.51
N LYS A 988 -17.42 17.24 14.22
CA LYS A 988 -18.14 18.29 13.47
C LYS A 988 -19.02 19.10 14.41
N GLU A 989 -18.77 20.39 14.57
CA GLU A 989 -19.76 21.28 15.16
C GLU A 989 -20.94 21.43 14.19
N LYS A 990 -22.17 21.32 14.71
CA LYS A 990 -23.36 21.75 13.96
C LYS A 990 -23.16 23.20 13.57
N ASN A 991 -23.29 23.51 12.27
CA ASN A 991 -23.29 24.85 11.72
C ASN A 991 -24.07 25.81 12.67
N GLY A 992 -23.35 26.42 13.58
CA GLY A 992 -23.82 27.53 14.35
C GLY A 992 -23.67 28.76 13.46
N THR A 993 -24.80 29.32 13.05
CA THR A 993 -24.92 30.64 12.44
C THR A 993 -23.92 31.62 13.02
N VAL A 994 -23.01 32.13 12.20
CA VAL A 994 -22.35 33.41 12.37
C VAL A 994 -23.22 34.49 11.80
#